data_0c383ed8c01ff6416a710a9124a7d1b0
#
_entry.id   0c383ed8c01ff6416a710a9124a7d1b0
#
_cell.length_a   1.000
_cell.length_b   1.000
_cell.length_c   1.000
_cell.angle_alpha   90.00
_cell.angle_beta   90.00
_cell.angle_gamma   90.00
#
_symmetry.space_group_name_H-M   'P 1'
#
loop_
_entity.id
_entity.type
_entity.pdbx_description
1 polymer ?
#
loop_
_entity_poly.entity_id
_entity_poly.type
_entity_poly.pdbx_seq_one_letter_code
_entity_poly.pdbx_strand_id
1 'polypeptide(L)'
;TTMNETPFKFTSEEKEQTLQILERLRNAVGDTFKPGDEQHLREDIQHAFINHQIKRNVFGMNPILAALQTAEIAVNEIGLKRDGIIAILMQTSVIDGYQTIEDIQKKYGDSVAHIISGLLRIHDLYKRNPIIESENFRNLLISFSEDMRVILIMIADRVNVMRQIRDTDQKEAKHEVSEEASYLYAPLAHKLGLYKLKSELEDLSLKYLEHDAYYMIKEKLNATKASRDAYIARFIQPIKEKLDAAGLKYHMKGRTKSIHSIWQKMKKQKCAFEGVYDLFAIRIIIDAPREKEYMQCWQTFALITDMYQPNPKRMRDWLSVPKSNGYESLHTTVLGPEKKWVEVQIRTERMDDIAEHGLAAHWRYKGIKQGEGGIDEWLANIRAALESNDDLQLMDQFTTDLKEDEVYVFTPKGDLLNFPKGATVLDFAYYIHSRIGNTCVGGKINGKAVTFRQELHSGDQVEILTQSNQKPRREWLNIVQTSKAKAKIRLALKETQKKDGLYAKELLERRFKNRKIEIDESTMARIIKKMGYKENSDFYKDVAEEKLDVNTVVEKYIEERDHDLNLSNTNKPAESAENFEFENPTEELLKQSDDVLVIDEHLKGIDFELSHCCHPIYGDPIFGFVTISKGIKIHRIDCPNAKELRRRFGYRIVKAKWSGKGTSKYAITLRIIGNADIGIVRNITNTPPTADKLAMRGTHI
;
A
#
# COMPACT_ATOMS: atom_id res chain seq x y z
N THR A 1 -25.08 39.55 14.34
CA THR A 1 -24.99 40.43 13.15
C THR A 1 -24.97 39.51 11.95
N THR A 2 -26.14 39.37 11.30
CA THR A 2 -26.33 38.66 10.05
C THR A 2 -25.52 39.35 8.97
N MET A 3 -24.39 38.73 8.54
CA MET A 3 -23.73 39.10 7.29
C MET A 3 -24.70 38.84 6.17
N ASN A 4 -25.10 39.88 5.43
CA ASN A 4 -25.81 39.79 4.17
C ASN A 4 -24.94 38.97 3.19
N GLU A 5 -25.15 37.67 3.13
CA GLU A 5 -24.51 36.82 2.11
C GLU A 5 -25.09 37.23 0.75
N THR A 6 -24.28 37.88 -0.06
CA THR A 6 -24.65 38.17 -1.46
C THR A 6 -24.98 36.86 -2.17
N PRO A 7 -26.15 36.76 -2.84
CA PRO A 7 -26.53 35.54 -3.53
C PRO A 7 -25.50 35.15 -4.59
N PHE A 8 -25.18 33.87 -4.68
CA PHE A 8 -24.25 33.33 -5.66
C PHE A 8 -24.67 33.72 -7.08
N LYS A 9 -23.73 34.26 -7.85
CA LYS A 9 -23.97 34.62 -9.26
C LYS A 9 -22.83 34.09 -10.11
N PHE A 10 -23.19 33.52 -11.28
CA PHE A 10 -22.23 33.22 -12.33
C PHE A 10 -21.78 34.48 -13.03
N THR A 11 -20.49 34.62 -13.29
CA THR A 11 -19.96 35.59 -14.23
C THR A 11 -20.30 35.18 -15.68
N SER A 12 -20.20 36.08 -16.64
CA SER A 12 -20.42 35.75 -18.07
C SER A 12 -19.36 34.74 -18.55
N GLU A 13 -18.12 34.90 -18.14
CA GLU A 13 -17.02 33.98 -18.46
C GLU A 13 -17.24 32.58 -17.88
N GLU A 14 -17.64 32.50 -16.60
CA GLU A 14 -17.94 31.21 -15.94
C GLU A 14 -19.08 30.47 -16.63
N LYS A 15 -20.12 31.19 -17.13
CA LYS A 15 -21.22 30.57 -17.88
C LYS A 15 -20.74 29.98 -19.21
N GLU A 16 -19.91 30.70 -19.94
CA GLU A 16 -19.34 30.22 -21.19
C GLU A 16 -18.44 29.01 -20.99
N GLN A 17 -17.54 29.07 -20.01
CA GLN A 17 -16.65 27.94 -19.63
C GLN A 17 -17.47 26.71 -19.22
N THR A 18 -18.51 26.90 -18.41
CA THR A 18 -19.40 25.80 -17.97
C THR A 18 -20.04 25.09 -19.16
N LEU A 19 -20.59 25.84 -20.12
CA LEU A 19 -21.21 25.28 -21.33
C LEU A 19 -20.20 24.51 -22.18
N GLN A 20 -19.01 25.08 -22.38
CA GLN A 20 -17.94 24.45 -23.16
C GLN A 20 -17.45 23.13 -22.52
N ILE A 21 -17.30 23.09 -21.21
CA ILE A 21 -16.89 21.88 -20.51
C ILE A 21 -17.99 20.82 -20.56
N LEU A 22 -19.23 21.19 -20.35
CA LEU A 22 -20.38 20.27 -20.47
C LEU A 22 -20.46 19.63 -21.85
N GLU A 23 -20.25 20.40 -22.93
CA GLU A 23 -20.23 19.87 -24.29
C GLU A 23 -19.06 18.87 -24.48
N ARG A 24 -17.87 19.24 -24.02
CA ARG A 24 -16.70 18.32 -24.09
C ARG A 24 -16.91 17.03 -23.30
N LEU A 25 -17.42 17.11 -22.07
CA LEU A 25 -17.75 15.93 -21.27
C LEU A 25 -18.81 15.05 -21.90
N ARG A 26 -19.86 15.67 -22.48
CA ARG A 26 -20.90 14.93 -23.19
C ARG A 26 -20.36 14.18 -24.40
N ASN A 27 -19.47 14.81 -25.18
CA ASN A 27 -18.82 14.17 -26.32
C ASN A 27 -17.86 13.05 -25.91
N ALA A 28 -17.19 13.18 -24.76
CA ALA A 28 -16.20 12.20 -24.30
C ALA A 28 -16.82 10.94 -23.66
N VAL A 29 -17.93 11.07 -22.92
CA VAL A 29 -18.49 10.00 -22.09
C VAL A 29 -20.02 9.95 -22.05
N GLY A 30 -20.70 10.72 -22.87
CA GLY A 30 -22.18 10.81 -22.91
C GLY A 30 -22.85 9.45 -23.18
N ASP A 31 -22.19 8.57 -23.90
CA ASP A 31 -22.63 7.21 -24.19
C ASP A 31 -22.62 6.29 -22.94
N THR A 32 -21.94 6.68 -21.88
CA THR A 32 -21.87 5.90 -20.61
C THR A 32 -22.98 6.28 -19.63
N PHE A 33 -23.69 7.40 -19.85
CA PHE A 33 -24.78 7.88 -19.01
C PHE A 33 -26.04 7.03 -19.20
N LYS A 34 -26.73 6.76 -18.11
CA LYS A 34 -28.01 6.03 -18.13
C LYS A 34 -29.16 7.00 -18.46
N PRO A 35 -30.26 6.50 -19.04
CA PRO A 35 -31.45 7.31 -19.24
C PRO A 35 -31.90 7.96 -17.91
N GLY A 36 -32.10 9.28 -17.94
CA GLY A 36 -32.50 10.06 -16.75
C GLY A 36 -31.35 10.71 -15.96
N ASP A 37 -30.09 10.26 -16.09
CA ASP A 37 -28.97 10.84 -15.35
C ASP A 37 -28.80 12.35 -15.57
N GLU A 38 -28.83 12.79 -16.83
CA GLU A 38 -28.67 14.21 -17.17
C GLU A 38 -29.84 15.06 -16.63
N GLN A 39 -31.04 14.51 -16.62
CA GLN A 39 -32.20 15.18 -16.04
C GLN A 39 -32.07 15.32 -14.51
N HIS A 40 -31.74 14.24 -13.84
CA HIS A 40 -31.55 14.24 -12.38
C HIS A 40 -30.42 15.21 -11.96
N LEU A 41 -29.29 15.21 -12.68
CA LEU A 41 -28.17 16.15 -12.41
C LEU A 41 -28.60 17.59 -12.56
N ARG A 42 -29.37 17.89 -13.65
CA ARG A 42 -29.91 19.24 -13.90
C ARG A 42 -30.84 19.68 -12.80
N GLU A 43 -31.77 18.80 -12.36
CA GLU A 43 -32.73 19.07 -11.31
C GLU A 43 -32.00 19.30 -9.96
N ASP A 44 -31.04 18.48 -9.60
CA ASP A 44 -30.29 18.59 -8.35
C ASP A 44 -29.45 19.88 -8.30
N ILE A 45 -28.77 20.23 -9.40
CA ILE A 45 -27.98 21.47 -9.49
C ILE A 45 -28.91 22.72 -9.46
N GLN A 46 -30.04 22.68 -10.16
CA GLN A 46 -31.00 23.77 -10.12
C GLN A 46 -31.62 23.94 -8.72
N HIS A 47 -31.95 22.84 -8.05
CA HIS A 47 -32.48 22.88 -6.68
C HIS A 47 -31.45 23.48 -5.70
N ALA A 48 -30.17 23.08 -5.79
CA ALA A 48 -29.10 23.66 -4.98
C ALA A 48 -28.90 25.16 -5.26
N PHE A 49 -29.06 25.60 -6.51
CA PHE A 49 -28.98 27.01 -6.89
C PHE A 49 -30.13 27.81 -6.29
N ILE A 50 -31.37 27.36 -6.46
CA ILE A 50 -32.60 28.05 -5.98
C ILE A 50 -32.58 28.18 -4.46
N ASN A 51 -32.10 27.19 -3.74
CA ASN A 51 -32.06 27.17 -2.28
C ASN A 51 -30.81 27.84 -1.69
N HIS A 52 -30.03 28.55 -2.50
CA HIS A 52 -28.79 29.24 -2.08
C HIS A 52 -27.77 28.33 -1.39
N GLN A 53 -27.72 27.05 -1.77
CA GLN A 53 -26.81 26.04 -1.22
C GLN A 53 -25.41 26.11 -1.86
N ILE A 54 -25.23 26.90 -2.91
CA ILE A 54 -23.98 27.00 -3.65
C ILE A 54 -23.18 28.17 -3.09
N LYS A 55 -21.95 27.88 -2.61
CA LYS A 55 -21.02 28.87 -2.05
C LYS A 55 -19.66 28.74 -2.68
N ARG A 56 -18.98 29.88 -2.94
CA ARG A 56 -17.59 29.86 -3.38
C ARG A 56 -16.68 29.35 -2.28
N ASN A 57 -15.63 28.62 -2.66
CA ASN A 57 -14.64 28.14 -1.70
C ASN A 57 -13.70 29.29 -1.22
N VAL A 58 -12.73 28.98 -0.38
CA VAL A 58 -11.76 29.92 0.17
C VAL A 58 -11.00 30.70 -0.91
N PHE A 59 -10.83 30.13 -2.09
CA PHE A 59 -10.17 30.76 -3.24
C PHE A 59 -11.13 31.55 -4.15
N GLY A 60 -12.40 31.65 -3.79
CA GLY A 60 -13.41 32.33 -4.60
C GLY A 60 -13.89 31.54 -5.82
N MET A 61 -13.51 30.26 -5.95
CA MET A 61 -13.86 29.43 -7.10
C MET A 61 -15.35 29.13 -7.09
N ASN A 62 -15.94 29.14 -8.29
CA ASN A 62 -17.30 28.66 -8.53
C ASN A 62 -17.35 27.14 -8.37
N PRO A 63 -18.10 26.57 -7.39
CA PRO A 63 -18.06 25.14 -7.11
C PRO A 63 -18.60 24.27 -8.25
N ILE A 64 -19.56 24.75 -9.02
CA ILE A 64 -20.11 24.01 -10.17
C ILE A 64 -19.05 23.95 -11.28
N LEU A 65 -18.44 25.08 -11.61
CA LEU A 65 -17.38 25.14 -12.61
C LEU A 65 -16.16 24.31 -12.16
N ALA A 66 -15.77 24.43 -10.89
CA ALA A 66 -14.67 23.65 -10.31
C ALA A 66 -14.94 22.13 -10.39
N ALA A 67 -16.17 21.69 -10.05
CA ALA A 67 -16.55 20.29 -10.14
C ALA A 67 -16.52 19.78 -11.61
N LEU A 68 -17.00 20.58 -12.55
CA LEU A 68 -16.92 20.23 -13.97
C LEU A 68 -15.50 20.17 -14.51
N GLN A 69 -14.63 21.08 -14.10
CA GLN A 69 -13.20 21.06 -14.45
C GLN A 69 -12.49 19.84 -13.83
N THR A 70 -12.81 19.50 -12.58
CA THR A 70 -12.33 18.27 -11.95
C THR A 70 -12.81 17.03 -12.71
N ALA A 71 -14.08 16.99 -13.12
CA ALA A 71 -14.64 15.91 -13.94
C ALA A 71 -13.93 15.81 -15.30
N GLU A 72 -13.60 16.93 -15.94
CA GLU A 72 -12.86 16.95 -17.21
C GLU A 72 -11.45 16.36 -17.05
N ILE A 73 -10.74 16.70 -15.98
CA ILE A 73 -9.44 16.08 -15.63
C ILE A 73 -9.60 14.57 -15.36
N ALA A 74 -10.61 14.20 -14.58
CA ALA A 74 -10.89 12.81 -14.23
C ALA A 74 -11.19 11.94 -15.46
N VAL A 75 -11.88 12.48 -16.46
CA VAL A 75 -12.19 11.79 -17.73
C VAL A 75 -10.97 11.74 -18.64
N ASN A 76 -10.39 12.90 -18.96
CA ASN A 76 -9.40 13.01 -20.04
C ASN A 76 -8.01 12.54 -19.61
N GLU A 77 -7.62 12.76 -18.35
CA GLU A 77 -6.27 12.49 -17.86
C GLU A 77 -6.18 11.25 -16.97
N ILE A 78 -7.29 10.81 -16.37
CA ILE A 78 -7.34 9.62 -15.48
C ILE A 78 -8.16 8.48 -16.09
N GLY A 79 -9.21 8.79 -16.88
CA GLY A 79 -10.05 7.80 -17.56
C GLY A 79 -11.27 7.35 -16.76
N LEU A 80 -11.71 8.13 -15.78
CA LEU A 80 -12.99 7.89 -15.09
C LEU A 80 -14.17 8.12 -16.03
N LYS A 81 -15.28 7.45 -15.75
CA LYS A 81 -16.51 7.50 -16.53
C LYS A 81 -17.68 7.98 -15.67
N ARG A 82 -18.91 7.69 -16.10
CA ARG A 82 -20.17 8.10 -15.50
C ARG A 82 -20.17 8.20 -13.96
N ASP A 83 -19.86 7.13 -13.27
CA ASP A 83 -19.99 7.07 -11.80
C ASP A 83 -19.04 8.05 -11.10
N GLY A 84 -17.81 8.18 -11.62
CA GLY A 84 -16.85 9.15 -11.11
C GLY A 84 -17.29 10.60 -11.35
N ILE A 85 -17.86 10.89 -12.54
CA ILE A 85 -18.36 12.23 -12.88
C ILE A 85 -19.54 12.62 -11.97
N ILE A 86 -20.53 11.73 -11.83
CA ILE A 86 -21.68 11.99 -10.96
C ILE A 86 -21.25 12.18 -9.51
N ALA A 87 -20.30 11.35 -9.03
CA ALA A 87 -19.75 11.49 -7.68
C ALA A 87 -19.05 12.84 -7.50
N ILE A 88 -18.26 13.31 -8.47
CA ILE A 88 -17.60 14.63 -8.42
C ILE A 88 -18.64 15.76 -8.35
N LEU A 89 -19.71 15.68 -9.13
CA LEU A 89 -20.73 16.71 -9.19
C LEU A 89 -21.62 16.75 -7.95
N MET A 90 -21.88 15.58 -7.32
CA MET A 90 -22.84 15.46 -6.21
C MET A 90 -22.17 15.41 -4.83
N GLN A 91 -20.86 15.21 -4.72
CA GLN A 91 -20.20 15.08 -3.42
C GLN A 91 -20.43 16.27 -2.49
N THR A 92 -20.39 17.50 -3.01
CA THR A 92 -20.55 18.71 -2.18
C THR A 92 -21.94 18.77 -1.55
N SER A 93 -22.98 18.38 -2.27
CA SER A 93 -24.36 18.38 -1.74
C SER A 93 -24.53 17.41 -0.56
N VAL A 94 -23.77 16.29 -0.56
CA VAL A 94 -23.77 15.32 0.53
C VAL A 94 -22.88 15.78 1.69
N ILE A 95 -21.68 16.31 1.40
CA ILE A 95 -20.76 16.84 2.41
C ILE A 95 -21.39 17.99 3.20
N ASP A 96 -22.14 18.86 2.53
CA ASP A 96 -22.82 20.00 3.14
C ASP A 96 -24.17 19.60 3.77
N GLY A 97 -24.57 18.34 3.65
CA GLY A 97 -25.80 17.80 4.29
C GLY A 97 -27.10 18.16 3.60
N TYR A 98 -27.06 18.59 2.33
CA TYR A 98 -28.27 18.91 1.55
C TYR A 98 -28.94 17.70 0.93
N GLN A 99 -28.18 16.62 0.71
CA GLN A 99 -28.67 15.32 0.25
C GLN A 99 -28.07 14.21 1.10
N THR A 100 -28.78 13.10 1.22
CA THR A 100 -28.28 11.91 1.89
C THR A 100 -27.65 10.93 0.90
N ILE A 101 -26.86 9.99 1.41
CA ILE A 101 -26.30 8.92 0.57
C ILE A 101 -27.40 8.04 -0.01
N GLU A 102 -28.50 7.86 0.73
CA GLU A 102 -29.68 7.11 0.29
C GLU A 102 -30.39 7.80 -0.87
N ASP A 103 -30.43 9.13 -0.90
CA ASP A 103 -31.00 9.90 -2.04
C ASP A 103 -30.15 9.72 -3.30
N ILE A 104 -28.84 9.78 -3.15
CA ILE A 104 -27.87 9.51 -4.24
C ILE A 104 -28.03 8.07 -4.75
N GLN A 105 -28.12 7.09 -3.84
CA GLN A 105 -28.28 5.69 -4.18
C GLN A 105 -29.55 5.43 -5.00
N LYS A 106 -30.66 6.05 -4.63
CA LYS A 106 -31.95 5.93 -5.34
C LYS A 106 -31.89 6.52 -6.75
N LYS A 107 -31.23 7.68 -6.91
CA LYS A 107 -31.16 8.39 -8.18
C LYS A 107 -30.11 7.84 -9.14
N TYR A 108 -28.92 7.57 -8.64
CA TYR A 108 -27.73 7.30 -9.45
C TYR A 108 -27.18 5.88 -9.30
N GLY A 109 -27.61 5.15 -8.28
CA GLY A 109 -27.25 3.75 -7.99
C GLY A 109 -26.14 3.57 -6.94
N ASP A 110 -25.93 2.31 -6.57
CA ASP A 110 -25.04 1.89 -5.47
C ASP A 110 -23.59 2.32 -5.68
N SER A 111 -23.11 2.22 -6.91
CA SER A 111 -21.70 2.54 -7.25
C SER A 111 -21.36 4.00 -6.98
N VAL A 112 -22.24 4.94 -7.35
CA VAL A 112 -22.05 6.38 -7.10
C VAL A 112 -22.13 6.67 -5.59
N ALA A 113 -23.13 6.10 -4.91
CA ALA A 113 -23.29 6.25 -3.46
C ALA A 113 -22.07 5.75 -2.69
N HIS A 114 -21.46 4.63 -3.13
CA HIS A 114 -20.26 4.08 -2.53
C HIS A 114 -19.04 5.00 -2.68
N ILE A 115 -18.84 5.58 -3.87
CA ILE A 115 -17.77 6.56 -4.10
C ILE A 115 -17.95 7.78 -3.19
N ILE A 116 -19.15 8.36 -3.14
CA ILE A 116 -19.44 9.55 -2.32
C ILE A 116 -19.26 9.24 -0.84
N SER A 117 -19.68 8.07 -0.38
CA SER A 117 -19.46 7.60 1.00
C SER A 117 -17.97 7.55 1.35
N GLY A 118 -17.13 7.10 0.42
CA GLY A 118 -15.67 7.13 0.57
C GLY A 118 -15.12 8.56 0.67
N LEU A 119 -15.57 9.46 -0.21
CA LEU A 119 -15.17 10.88 -0.18
C LEU A 119 -15.59 11.56 1.13
N LEU A 120 -16.78 11.27 1.64
CA LEU A 120 -17.28 11.80 2.88
C LEU A 120 -16.44 11.35 4.08
N ARG A 121 -16.09 10.07 4.15
CA ARG A 121 -15.20 9.52 5.19
C ARG A 121 -13.86 10.24 5.23
N ILE A 122 -13.30 10.53 4.07
CA ILE A 122 -12.03 11.27 3.96
C ILE A 122 -12.21 12.70 4.43
N HIS A 123 -13.26 13.37 4.01
CA HIS A 123 -13.55 14.74 4.44
C HIS A 123 -13.65 14.83 5.97
N ASP A 124 -14.29 13.86 6.62
CA ASP A 124 -14.38 13.79 8.08
C ASP A 124 -13.03 13.53 8.75
N LEU A 125 -12.15 12.76 8.13
CA LEU A 125 -10.78 12.57 8.60
C LEU A 125 -9.99 13.87 8.58
N TYR A 126 -10.09 14.65 7.50
CA TYR A 126 -9.43 15.97 7.38
C TYR A 126 -9.93 16.96 8.43
N LYS A 127 -11.24 16.97 8.71
CA LYS A 127 -11.81 17.84 9.78
C LYS A 127 -11.26 17.53 11.16
N ARG A 128 -10.99 16.26 11.45
CA ARG A 128 -10.53 15.80 12.77
C ARG A 128 -9.02 15.95 12.96
N ASN A 129 -8.25 15.86 11.89
CA ASN A 129 -6.78 15.88 11.90
C ASN A 129 -6.25 16.75 10.75
N PRO A 130 -6.15 18.07 10.94
CA PRO A 130 -5.64 18.95 9.90
C PRO A 130 -4.14 18.76 9.59
N ILE A 131 -3.38 18.12 10.48
CA ILE A 131 -1.97 17.79 10.28
C ILE A 131 -1.87 16.30 9.98
N ILE A 132 -1.47 15.97 8.75
CA ILE A 132 -1.32 14.58 8.32
C ILE A 132 0.05 14.06 8.72
N GLU A 133 0.16 13.46 9.91
CA GLU A 133 1.32 12.67 10.30
C GLU A 133 1.32 11.31 9.57
N SER A 134 2.48 10.65 9.47
CA SER A 134 2.66 9.40 8.71
C SER A 134 1.71 8.26 9.10
N GLU A 135 1.25 8.23 10.35
CA GLU A 135 0.28 7.24 10.86
C GLU A 135 -1.14 7.53 10.35
N ASN A 136 -1.51 8.80 10.26
CA ASN A 136 -2.76 9.23 9.66
C ASN A 136 -2.80 8.95 8.16
N PHE A 137 -1.66 9.03 7.47
CA PHE A 137 -1.54 8.65 6.07
C PHE A 137 -1.84 7.15 5.84
N ARG A 138 -1.35 6.27 6.71
CA ARG A 138 -1.68 4.84 6.65
C ARG A 138 -3.18 4.59 6.85
N ASN A 139 -3.79 5.26 7.81
CA ASN A 139 -5.23 5.16 8.07
C ASN A 139 -6.05 5.72 6.90
N LEU A 140 -5.57 6.78 6.29
CA LEU A 140 -6.12 7.36 5.06
C LEU A 140 -6.07 6.34 3.91
N LEU A 141 -4.93 5.72 3.65
CA LEU A 141 -4.76 4.70 2.62
C LEU A 141 -5.63 3.46 2.86
N ILE A 142 -5.79 3.03 4.11
CA ILE A 142 -6.67 1.92 4.49
C ILE A 142 -8.14 2.30 4.26
N SER A 143 -8.52 3.53 4.55
CA SER A 143 -9.86 4.07 4.25
C SER A 143 -10.15 4.12 2.75
N PHE A 144 -9.14 4.42 1.93
CA PHE A 144 -9.22 4.43 0.47
C PHE A 144 -9.28 3.04 -0.15
N SER A 145 -8.89 2.01 0.58
CA SER A 145 -8.81 0.64 0.06
C SER A 145 -10.18 0.04 -0.32
N GLU A 146 -11.28 0.67 0.04
CA GLU A 146 -12.61 0.20 -0.34
C GLU A 146 -12.98 0.58 -1.80
N ASP A 147 -12.69 1.82 -2.22
CA ASP A 147 -12.91 2.24 -3.62
C ASP A 147 -11.79 3.18 -4.11
N MET A 148 -11.01 2.71 -5.05
CA MET A 148 -9.86 3.45 -5.60
C MET A 148 -10.25 4.68 -6.41
N ARG A 149 -11.48 4.74 -6.91
CA ARG A 149 -11.98 5.91 -7.63
C ARG A 149 -11.99 7.16 -6.76
N VAL A 150 -12.13 6.97 -5.45
CA VAL A 150 -12.05 8.06 -4.46
C VAL A 150 -10.69 8.76 -4.53
N ILE A 151 -9.59 8.01 -4.52
CA ILE A 151 -8.23 8.59 -4.63
C ILE A 151 -8.05 9.31 -5.96
N LEU A 152 -8.52 8.70 -7.04
CA LEU A 152 -8.41 9.28 -8.38
C LEU A 152 -9.17 10.62 -8.48
N ILE A 153 -10.35 10.70 -7.89
CA ILE A 153 -11.14 11.93 -7.80
C ILE A 153 -10.40 13.00 -6.98
N MET A 154 -9.82 12.62 -5.86
CA MET A 154 -9.06 13.54 -5.02
C MET A 154 -7.82 14.10 -5.73
N ILE A 155 -7.10 13.26 -6.49
CA ILE A 155 -5.97 13.73 -7.30
C ILE A 155 -6.46 14.71 -8.38
N ALA A 156 -7.57 14.40 -9.07
CA ALA A 156 -8.15 15.29 -10.08
C ALA A 156 -8.55 16.64 -9.48
N ASP A 157 -9.19 16.62 -8.32
CA ASP A 157 -9.60 17.83 -7.59
C ASP A 157 -8.39 18.66 -7.17
N ARG A 158 -7.37 18.04 -6.60
CA ARG A 158 -6.14 18.73 -6.21
C ARG A 158 -5.42 19.35 -7.40
N VAL A 159 -5.32 18.65 -8.52
CA VAL A 159 -4.75 19.18 -9.77
C VAL A 159 -5.54 20.40 -10.24
N ASN A 160 -6.87 20.32 -10.23
CA ASN A 160 -7.73 21.44 -10.60
C ASN A 160 -7.49 22.66 -9.72
N VAL A 161 -7.47 22.50 -8.40
CA VAL A 161 -7.21 23.59 -7.44
C VAL A 161 -5.83 24.19 -7.72
N MET A 162 -4.78 23.38 -7.85
CA MET A 162 -3.41 23.84 -8.07
C MET A 162 -3.26 24.63 -9.39
N ARG A 163 -4.01 24.29 -10.44
CA ARG A 163 -4.02 25.05 -11.69
C ARG A 163 -4.63 26.45 -11.54
N GLN A 164 -5.58 26.61 -10.64
CA GLN A 164 -6.39 27.82 -10.52
C GLN A 164 -5.93 28.83 -9.45
N ILE A 165 -5.20 28.39 -8.41
CA ILE A 165 -4.81 29.24 -7.28
C ILE A 165 -3.60 30.14 -7.54
N ARG A 166 -3.17 30.26 -8.80
CA ARG A 166 -1.97 31.03 -9.17
C ARG A 166 -2.01 32.45 -8.60
N ASP A 167 -3.08 33.16 -8.85
CA ASP A 167 -3.21 34.58 -8.61
C ASP A 167 -4.11 34.89 -7.39
N THR A 168 -4.29 33.93 -6.50
CA THR A 168 -5.09 34.11 -5.27
C THR A 168 -4.36 34.97 -4.24
N ASP A 169 -5.12 35.79 -3.53
CA ASP A 169 -4.66 36.57 -2.39
C ASP A 169 -4.57 35.76 -1.08
N GLN A 170 -5.14 34.56 -1.07
CA GLN A 170 -5.17 33.66 0.08
C GLN A 170 -3.84 32.91 0.25
N LYS A 171 -2.80 33.61 0.71
CA LYS A 171 -1.43 33.08 0.75
C LYS A 171 -1.26 31.87 1.66
N GLU A 172 -1.87 31.86 2.85
CA GLU A 172 -1.79 30.75 3.82
C GLU A 172 -2.46 29.50 3.26
N ALA A 173 -3.70 29.62 2.78
CA ALA A 173 -4.41 28.51 2.17
C ALA A 173 -3.69 27.97 0.92
N LYS A 174 -3.10 28.84 0.11
CA LYS A 174 -2.28 28.46 -1.05
C LYS A 174 -1.04 27.67 -0.64
N HIS A 175 -0.36 28.09 0.42
CA HIS A 175 0.82 27.42 0.96
C HIS A 175 0.45 26.02 1.46
N GLU A 176 -0.58 25.90 2.30
CA GLU A 176 -1.07 24.64 2.86
C GLU A 176 -1.46 23.61 1.75
N VAL A 177 -2.28 24.06 0.79
CA VAL A 177 -2.69 23.23 -0.35
C VAL A 177 -1.50 22.78 -1.20
N SER A 178 -0.48 23.64 -1.34
CA SER A 178 0.73 23.33 -2.11
C SER A 178 1.65 22.34 -1.39
N GLU A 179 1.76 22.45 -0.06
CA GLU A 179 2.46 21.45 0.75
C GLU A 179 1.79 20.09 0.63
N GLU A 180 0.46 20.03 0.84
CA GLU A 180 -0.29 18.77 0.66
C GLU A 180 -0.13 18.19 -0.74
N ALA A 181 -0.17 19.01 -1.78
CA ALA A 181 0.04 18.56 -3.16
C ALA A 181 1.42 17.91 -3.34
N SER A 182 2.45 18.48 -2.69
CA SER A 182 3.81 17.96 -2.76
C SER A 182 4.01 16.66 -2.00
N TYR A 183 3.59 16.59 -0.73
CA TYR A 183 3.91 15.43 0.11
C TYR A 183 2.87 14.29 0.04
N LEU A 184 1.64 14.58 -0.36
CA LEU A 184 0.57 13.58 -0.40
C LEU A 184 0.14 13.22 -1.82
N TYR A 185 -0.32 14.20 -2.61
CA TYR A 185 -0.96 13.92 -3.89
C TYR A 185 0.01 13.55 -5.00
N ALA A 186 1.17 14.20 -5.09
CA ALA A 186 2.17 13.85 -6.07
C ALA A 186 2.74 12.43 -5.88
N PRO A 187 3.07 11.96 -4.65
CA PRO A 187 3.42 10.58 -4.39
C PRO A 187 2.30 9.58 -4.73
N LEU A 188 1.04 9.89 -4.39
CA LEU A 188 -0.11 9.04 -4.77
C LEU A 188 -0.24 8.91 -6.29
N ALA A 189 -0.14 10.02 -7.01
CA ALA A 189 -0.18 10.02 -8.48
C ALA A 189 0.98 9.19 -9.08
N HIS A 190 2.17 9.26 -8.47
CA HIS A 190 3.31 8.43 -8.86
C HIS A 190 3.01 6.94 -8.73
N LYS A 191 2.50 6.50 -7.57
CA LYS A 191 2.16 5.10 -7.34
C LYS A 191 1.13 4.57 -8.33
N LEU A 192 0.15 5.39 -8.63
CA LEU A 192 -0.90 5.05 -9.58
C LEU A 192 -0.46 5.16 -11.06
N GLY A 193 0.81 5.47 -11.33
CA GLY A 193 1.34 5.60 -12.69
C GLY A 193 0.88 6.86 -13.42
N LEU A 194 0.28 7.82 -12.73
CA LEU A 194 -0.19 9.09 -13.29
C LEU A 194 0.98 10.10 -13.39
N TYR A 195 2.03 9.74 -14.11
CA TYR A 195 3.30 10.47 -14.13
C TYR A 195 3.19 11.91 -14.63
N LYS A 196 2.25 12.20 -15.54
CA LYS A 196 1.99 13.55 -16.05
C LYS A 196 1.45 14.42 -14.92
N LEU A 197 0.39 13.96 -14.24
CA LEU A 197 -0.22 14.69 -13.12
C LEU A 197 0.74 14.82 -11.93
N LYS A 198 1.50 13.79 -11.65
CA LYS A 198 2.56 13.81 -10.64
C LYS A 198 3.56 14.94 -10.91
N SER A 199 4.10 15.01 -12.13
CA SER A 199 5.09 16.04 -12.49
C SER A 199 4.48 17.44 -12.45
N GLU A 200 3.22 17.59 -12.83
CA GLU A 200 2.51 18.87 -12.77
C GLU A 200 2.26 19.32 -11.34
N LEU A 201 1.83 18.42 -10.46
CA LEU A 201 1.65 18.72 -9.02
C LEU A 201 2.97 19.15 -8.38
N GLU A 202 4.07 18.46 -8.67
CA GLU A 202 5.40 18.82 -8.17
C GLU A 202 5.87 20.18 -8.68
N ASP A 203 5.69 20.47 -9.97
CA ASP A 203 6.11 21.76 -10.55
C ASP A 203 5.26 22.91 -10.03
N LEU A 204 3.94 22.73 -9.88
CA LEU A 204 3.06 23.76 -9.31
C LEU A 204 3.34 23.96 -7.80
N SER A 205 3.58 22.89 -7.05
CA SER A 205 3.96 23.00 -5.65
C SER A 205 5.27 23.78 -5.50
N LEU A 206 6.30 23.43 -6.26
CA LEU A 206 7.57 24.15 -6.26
C LEU A 206 7.38 25.63 -6.63
N LYS A 207 6.55 25.92 -7.62
CA LYS A 207 6.24 27.28 -8.06
C LYS A 207 5.64 28.15 -6.96
N TYR A 208 4.83 27.53 -6.08
CA TYR A 208 4.12 28.25 -5.03
C TYR A 208 4.88 28.27 -3.70
N LEU A 209 5.64 27.21 -3.39
CA LEU A 209 6.43 27.09 -2.16
C LEU A 209 7.82 27.73 -2.31
N GLU A 210 8.49 27.52 -3.45
CA GLU A 210 9.87 27.94 -3.72
C GLU A 210 9.92 28.78 -5.01
N HIS A 211 9.21 29.90 -5.00
CA HIS A 211 8.98 30.76 -6.17
C HIS A 211 10.28 31.12 -6.91
N ASP A 212 11.30 31.60 -6.19
CA ASP A 212 12.54 32.09 -6.78
C ASP A 212 13.31 30.93 -7.45
N ALA A 213 13.34 29.76 -6.82
CA ALA A 213 13.97 28.57 -7.38
C ALA A 213 13.27 28.12 -8.67
N TYR A 214 11.95 28.11 -8.67
CA TYR A 214 11.15 27.74 -9.84
C TYR A 214 11.42 28.66 -11.03
N TYR A 215 11.34 29.97 -10.82
CA TYR A 215 11.51 30.94 -11.90
C TYR A 215 12.96 31.01 -12.39
N MET A 216 13.95 30.92 -11.49
CA MET A 216 15.36 30.83 -11.86
C MET A 216 15.62 29.66 -12.83
N ILE A 217 15.12 28.48 -12.49
CA ILE A 217 15.28 27.28 -13.35
C ILE A 217 14.53 27.47 -14.66
N LYS A 218 13.31 27.99 -14.62
CA LYS A 218 12.49 28.24 -15.81
C LYS A 218 13.16 29.20 -16.79
N GLU A 219 13.74 30.30 -16.30
CA GLU A 219 14.46 31.27 -17.11
C GLU A 219 15.70 30.64 -17.74
N LYS A 220 16.49 29.89 -16.97
CA LYS A 220 17.66 29.20 -17.50
C LYS A 220 17.30 28.11 -18.52
N LEU A 221 16.21 27.38 -18.33
CA LEU A 221 15.68 26.45 -19.33
C LEU A 221 15.30 27.18 -20.62
N ASN A 222 14.65 28.33 -20.53
CA ASN A 222 14.28 29.13 -21.70
C ASN A 222 15.50 29.68 -22.42
N ALA A 223 16.45 30.24 -21.70
CA ALA A 223 17.69 30.79 -22.26
C ALA A 223 18.53 29.73 -23.00
N THR A 224 18.54 28.48 -22.52
CA THR A 224 19.31 27.40 -23.13
C THR A 224 18.52 26.56 -24.13
N LYS A 225 17.28 26.92 -24.44
CA LYS A 225 16.40 26.11 -25.30
C LYS A 225 16.99 25.86 -26.70
N ALA A 226 17.40 26.92 -27.39
CA ALA A 226 17.93 26.82 -28.77
C ALA A 226 19.19 25.92 -28.83
N SER A 227 20.11 26.07 -27.88
CA SER A 227 21.33 25.24 -27.82
C SER A 227 21.02 23.77 -27.48
N ARG A 228 20.03 23.52 -26.62
CA ARG A 228 19.57 22.16 -26.34
C ARG A 228 18.90 21.52 -27.54
N ASP A 229 18.03 22.24 -28.23
CA ASP A 229 17.34 21.72 -29.42
C ASP A 229 18.35 21.38 -30.53
N ALA A 230 19.35 22.22 -30.73
CA ALA A 230 20.46 21.94 -31.69
C ALA A 230 21.29 20.72 -31.25
N TYR A 231 21.56 20.56 -29.99
CA TYR A 231 22.26 19.38 -29.45
C TYR A 231 21.44 18.10 -29.64
N ILE A 232 20.14 18.14 -29.31
CA ILE A 232 19.22 17.03 -29.49
C ILE A 232 19.15 16.61 -30.94
N ALA A 233 19.06 17.56 -31.88
CA ALA A 233 19.05 17.27 -33.32
C ALA A 233 20.31 16.53 -33.76
N ARG A 234 21.49 16.99 -33.34
CA ARG A 234 22.76 16.31 -33.63
C ARG A 234 22.89 14.91 -33.04
N PHE A 235 22.35 14.72 -31.84
CA PHE A 235 22.34 13.42 -31.18
C PHE A 235 21.40 12.43 -31.86
N ILE A 236 20.21 12.89 -32.26
CA ILE A 236 19.14 12.07 -32.84
C ILE A 236 19.47 11.66 -34.29
N GLN A 237 20.10 12.52 -35.07
CA GLN A 237 20.27 12.28 -36.51
C GLN A 237 20.96 10.94 -36.85
N PRO A 238 22.10 10.56 -36.26
CA PRO A 238 22.71 9.26 -36.52
C PRO A 238 21.85 8.07 -36.10
N ILE A 239 21.07 8.24 -35.00
CA ILE A 239 20.14 7.21 -34.50
C ILE A 239 19.03 6.98 -35.53
N LYS A 240 18.45 8.05 -36.09
CA LYS A 240 17.44 7.95 -37.14
C LYS A 240 17.94 7.15 -38.33
N GLU A 241 19.14 7.48 -38.85
CA GLU A 241 19.73 6.80 -40.00
C GLU A 241 19.88 5.28 -39.74
N LYS A 242 20.30 4.88 -38.55
CA LYS A 242 20.40 3.45 -38.18
C LYS A 242 19.05 2.75 -38.02
N LEU A 243 18.08 3.41 -37.40
CA LEU A 243 16.74 2.84 -37.22
C LEU A 243 16.00 2.72 -38.57
N ASP A 244 16.17 3.72 -39.45
CA ASP A 244 15.61 3.70 -40.80
C ASP A 244 16.22 2.57 -41.62
N ALA A 245 17.56 2.40 -41.56
CA ALA A 245 18.27 1.30 -42.21
C ALA A 245 17.83 -0.08 -41.69
N ALA A 246 17.43 -0.18 -40.41
CA ALA A 246 16.90 -1.40 -39.83
C ALA A 246 15.41 -1.64 -40.15
N GLY A 247 14.75 -0.73 -40.88
CA GLY A 247 13.35 -0.85 -41.27
C GLY A 247 12.36 -0.70 -40.12
N LEU A 248 12.76 -0.08 -39.01
CA LEU A 248 11.90 0.15 -37.86
C LEU A 248 10.98 1.35 -38.09
N LYS A 249 9.71 1.23 -37.70
CA LYS A 249 8.77 2.35 -37.65
C LYS A 249 8.80 2.95 -36.24
N TYR A 250 9.07 4.22 -36.15
CA TYR A 250 9.22 4.90 -34.86
C TYR A 250 9.00 6.41 -34.99
N HIS A 251 8.81 7.04 -33.84
CA HIS A 251 8.96 8.49 -33.72
C HIS A 251 9.80 8.83 -32.48
N MET A 252 10.44 9.99 -32.50
CA MET A 252 11.30 10.45 -31.41
C MET A 252 10.81 11.74 -30.83
N LYS A 253 10.90 11.85 -29.49
CA LYS A 253 10.58 13.07 -28.76
C LYS A 253 11.73 13.41 -27.81
N GLY A 254 12.18 14.65 -27.81
CA GLY A 254 12.98 15.21 -26.72
C GLY A 254 12.06 15.59 -25.57
N ARG A 255 12.33 15.10 -24.38
CA ARG A 255 11.57 15.45 -23.16
C ARG A 255 12.49 16.20 -22.19
N THR A 256 12.20 17.46 -21.93
CA THR A 256 12.82 18.21 -20.83
C THR A 256 12.30 17.69 -19.50
N LYS A 257 13.17 17.50 -18.53
CA LYS A 257 12.76 17.10 -17.17
C LYS A 257 11.95 18.23 -16.52
N SER A 258 11.05 17.87 -15.61
CA SER A 258 10.27 18.84 -14.83
C SER A 258 11.19 19.75 -14.01
N ILE A 259 10.75 20.97 -13.78
CA ILE A 259 11.52 21.98 -13.01
C ILE A 259 11.80 21.46 -11.61
N HIS A 260 10.83 20.82 -10.97
CA HIS A 260 11.01 20.17 -9.68
C HIS A 260 12.09 19.08 -9.71
N SER A 261 12.10 18.23 -10.73
CA SER A 261 13.14 17.17 -10.87
C SER A 261 14.55 17.76 -11.02
N ILE A 262 14.66 18.90 -11.72
CA ILE A 262 15.93 19.64 -11.86
C ILE A 262 16.33 20.23 -10.50
N TRP A 263 15.40 20.87 -9.80
CA TRP A 263 15.61 21.45 -8.47
C TRP A 263 16.08 20.40 -7.46
N GLN A 264 15.43 19.25 -7.40
CA GLN A 264 15.82 18.15 -6.53
C GLN A 264 17.25 17.65 -6.84
N LYS A 265 17.63 17.61 -8.11
CA LYS A 265 19.00 17.24 -8.49
C LYS A 265 20.02 18.29 -8.08
N MET A 266 19.70 19.57 -8.26
CA MET A 266 20.56 20.67 -7.79
C MET A 266 20.79 20.59 -6.28
N LYS A 267 19.71 20.35 -5.50
CA LYS A 267 19.80 20.13 -4.05
C LYS A 267 20.64 18.90 -3.69
N LYS A 268 20.32 17.75 -4.30
CA LYS A 268 20.99 16.48 -4.01
C LYS A 268 22.47 16.46 -4.39
N GLN A 269 22.82 17.08 -5.52
CA GLN A 269 24.20 17.15 -6.02
C GLN A 269 24.94 18.39 -5.53
N LYS A 270 24.29 19.29 -4.82
CA LYS A 270 24.82 20.58 -4.38
C LYS A 270 25.49 21.36 -5.49
N CYS A 271 24.86 21.38 -6.67
CA CYS A 271 25.38 22.05 -7.85
C CYS A 271 24.43 23.15 -8.35
N ALA A 272 24.96 24.12 -9.08
CA ALA A 272 24.17 25.07 -9.82
C ALA A 272 23.46 24.39 -11.00
N PHE A 273 22.53 25.09 -11.65
CA PHE A 273 21.77 24.56 -12.79
C PHE A 273 22.70 24.00 -13.91
N GLU A 274 23.81 24.66 -14.16
CA GLU A 274 24.83 24.28 -15.17
C GLU A 274 25.52 22.95 -14.84
N GLY A 275 25.51 22.54 -13.59
CA GLY A 275 26.03 21.25 -13.13
C GLY A 275 25.08 20.07 -13.32
N VAL A 276 23.84 20.31 -13.74
CA VAL A 276 22.87 19.24 -14.00
C VAL A 276 23.00 18.75 -15.44
N TYR A 277 23.66 17.63 -15.63
CA TYR A 277 23.99 17.12 -16.97
C TYR A 277 22.82 16.46 -17.72
N ASP A 278 21.81 15.96 -17.04
CA ASP A 278 20.67 15.23 -17.62
C ASP A 278 19.37 16.05 -17.60
N LEU A 279 19.41 17.24 -18.16
CA LEU A 279 18.26 18.16 -18.25
C LEU A 279 17.14 17.65 -19.14
N PHE A 280 17.43 16.73 -20.05
CA PHE A 280 16.48 16.15 -20.98
C PHE A 280 16.74 14.66 -21.18
N ALA A 281 15.74 13.97 -21.67
CA ALA A 281 15.80 12.59 -22.14
C ALA A 281 15.32 12.51 -23.58
N ILE A 282 15.86 11.59 -24.34
CA ILE A 282 15.36 11.26 -25.67
C ILE A 282 14.46 10.04 -25.54
N ARG A 283 13.25 10.17 -26.03
CA ARG A 283 12.28 9.10 -26.05
C ARG A 283 12.13 8.57 -27.46
N ILE A 284 12.33 7.28 -27.64
CA ILE A 284 12.14 6.58 -28.89
C ILE A 284 10.91 5.70 -28.72
N ILE A 285 9.89 6.00 -29.52
CA ILE A 285 8.59 5.34 -29.47
C ILE A 285 8.45 4.53 -30.75
N ILE A 286 8.35 3.23 -30.61
CA ILE A 286 8.35 2.26 -31.71
C ILE A 286 6.91 1.87 -32.03
N ASP A 287 6.53 1.98 -33.30
CA ASP A 287 5.26 1.42 -33.81
C ASP A 287 5.48 -0.06 -34.15
N ALA A 288 5.18 -0.93 -33.20
CA ALA A 288 5.38 -2.36 -33.29
C ALA A 288 4.09 -3.14 -33.01
N PRO A 289 3.83 -4.23 -33.77
CA PRO A 289 2.77 -5.16 -33.41
C PRO A 289 3.12 -5.86 -32.08
N ARG A 290 2.10 -6.24 -31.32
CA ARG A 290 2.24 -6.71 -29.93
C ARG A 290 3.25 -7.86 -29.75
N GLU A 291 3.28 -8.78 -30.70
CA GLU A 291 4.16 -9.94 -30.67
C GLU A 291 5.64 -9.56 -30.87
N LYS A 292 5.93 -8.37 -31.41
CA LYS A 292 7.28 -7.89 -31.71
C LYS A 292 7.73 -6.75 -30.80
N GLU A 293 6.87 -6.28 -29.88
CA GLU A 293 7.15 -5.11 -29.03
C GLU A 293 8.51 -5.23 -28.31
N TYR A 294 8.70 -6.29 -27.56
CA TYR A 294 9.94 -6.49 -26.76
C TYR A 294 11.16 -6.66 -27.66
N MET A 295 11.03 -7.45 -28.71
CA MET A 295 12.12 -7.69 -29.65
C MET A 295 12.60 -6.38 -30.28
N GLN A 296 11.68 -5.53 -30.76
CA GLN A 296 12.05 -4.28 -31.42
C GLN A 296 12.59 -3.24 -30.42
N CYS A 297 12.14 -3.23 -29.16
CA CYS A 297 12.74 -2.40 -28.13
C CYS A 297 14.20 -2.81 -27.86
N TRP A 298 14.48 -4.10 -27.73
CA TRP A 298 15.85 -4.60 -27.54
C TRP A 298 16.73 -4.40 -28.77
N GLN A 299 16.18 -4.56 -29.98
CA GLN A 299 16.87 -4.24 -31.23
C GLN A 299 17.27 -2.77 -31.27
N THR A 300 16.37 -1.86 -30.92
CA THR A 300 16.63 -0.42 -30.83
C THR A 300 17.74 -0.13 -29.80
N PHE A 301 17.68 -0.77 -28.63
CA PHE A 301 18.72 -0.65 -27.61
C PHE A 301 20.10 -1.07 -28.15
N ALA A 302 20.16 -2.22 -28.83
CA ALA A 302 21.42 -2.72 -29.39
C ALA A 302 21.99 -1.75 -30.42
N LEU A 303 21.14 -1.20 -31.32
CA LEU A 303 21.57 -0.24 -32.34
C LEU A 303 22.13 1.06 -31.74
N ILE A 304 21.53 1.53 -30.63
CA ILE A 304 22.01 2.75 -29.96
C ILE A 304 23.31 2.50 -29.20
N THR A 305 23.44 1.37 -28.53
CA THR A 305 24.63 1.03 -27.74
C THR A 305 25.82 0.60 -28.60
N ASP A 306 25.57 0.21 -29.86
CA ASP A 306 26.59 0.03 -30.87
C ASP A 306 27.24 1.37 -31.32
N MET A 307 26.45 2.46 -31.30
CA MET A 307 26.90 3.80 -31.70
C MET A 307 27.46 4.62 -30.56
N TYR A 308 26.84 4.54 -29.38
CA TYR A 308 27.16 5.35 -28.24
C TYR A 308 27.45 4.46 -27.03
N GLN A 309 28.56 4.73 -26.34
CA GLN A 309 28.95 3.96 -25.17
C GLN A 309 27.90 4.06 -24.04
N PRO A 310 27.30 2.94 -23.63
CA PRO A 310 26.32 2.95 -22.55
C PRO A 310 26.98 3.01 -21.17
N ASN A 311 26.26 3.56 -20.19
CA ASN A 311 26.60 3.46 -18.77
C ASN A 311 25.85 2.28 -18.13
N PRO A 312 26.53 1.15 -17.85
CA PRO A 312 25.86 -0.06 -17.34
C PRO A 312 25.14 0.14 -15.99
N LYS A 313 25.65 1.05 -15.16
CA LYS A 313 25.06 1.34 -13.83
C LYS A 313 23.72 2.07 -13.93
N ARG A 314 23.46 2.72 -15.07
CA ARG A 314 22.22 3.50 -15.31
C ARG A 314 21.22 2.81 -16.23
N MET A 315 21.49 1.59 -16.64
CA MET A 315 20.55 0.76 -17.39
C MET A 315 19.39 0.32 -16.49
N ARG A 316 18.15 0.45 -16.97
CA ARG A 316 16.93 -0.03 -16.29
C ARG A 316 16.08 -0.79 -17.28
N ASP A 317 15.87 -2.06 -16.99
CA ASP A 317 15.02 -2.97 -17.77
C ASP A 317 13.68 -3.14 -17.09
N TRP A 318 12.72 -2.32 -17.48
CA TRP A 318 11.32 -2.45 -17.09
C TRP A 318 10.46 -3.10 -18.18
N LEU A 319 11.09 -3.75 -19.18
CA LEU A 319 10.39 -4.63 -20.11
C LEU A 319 10.33 -6.05 -19.57
N SER A 320 11.47 -6.60 -19.14
CA SER A 320 11.55 -7.95 -18.58
C SER A 320 10.86 -8.04 -17.22
N VAL A 321 10.94 -6.97 -16.42
CA VAL A 321 10.30 -6.86 -15.12
C VAL A 321 9.56 -5.51 -15.03
N PRO A 322 8.30 -5.45 -15.51
CA PRO A 322 7.49 -4.23 -15.42
C PRO A 322 7.31 -3.77 -13.97
N LYS A 323 7.16 -2.47 -13.78
CA LYS A 323 6.80 -1.93 -12.46
C LYS A 323 5.40 -2.39 -12.04
N SER A 324 5.12 -2.39 -10.75
CA SER A 324 3.82 -2.78 -10.16
C SER A 324 2.63 -2.00 -10.74
N ASN A 325 2.86 -0.77 -11.20
CA ASN A 325 1.87 0.07 -11.85
C ASN A 325 1.73 -0.15 -13.38
N GLY A 326 2.34 -1.22 -13.92
CA GLY A 326 2.28 -1.57 -15.34
C GLY A 326 3.19 -0.76 -16.25
N TYR A 327 4.12 0.04 -15.71
CA TYR A 327 5.09 0.79 -16.49
C TYR A 327 6.11 -0.13 -17.14
N GLU A 328 6.23 -0.06 -18.48
CA GLU A 328 7.16 -0.83 -19.30
C GLU A 328 8.06 0.14 -20.12
N SER A 329 9.37 0.00 -20.04
CA SER A 329 10.32 0.78 -20.85
C SER A 329 11.74 0.28 -20.65
N LEU A 330 12.62 0.41 -21.66
CA LEU A 330 14.06 0.35 -21.46
C LEU A 330 14.62 1.74 -21.26
N HIS A 331 15.39 1.94 -20.20
CA HIS A 331 16.14 3.18 -19.99
C HIS A 331 17.63 2.90 -20.05
N THR A 332 18.33 3.64 -20.84
CA THR A 332 19.78 3.63 -20.89
C THR A 332 20.32 5.05 -20.86
N THR A 333 21.53 5.22 -20.38
CA THR A 333 22.25 6.49 -20.45
C THR A 333 23.50 6.24 -21.28
N VAL A 334 23.66 6.99 -22.35
CA VAL A 334 24.77 6.83 -23.30
C VAL A 334 25.62 8.09 -23.37
N LEU A 335 26.89 7.93 -23.72
CA LEU A 335 27.82 9.03 -23.95
C LEU A 335 27.63 9.58 -25.36
N GLY A 336 26.91 10.68 -25.46
CA GLY A 336 26.62 11.35 -26.74
C GLY A 336 27.73 12.30 -27.20
N PRO A 337 27.46 13.12 -28.24
CA PRO A 337 28.36 14.16 -28.70
C PRO A 337 28.82 15.08 -27.55
N GLU A 338 29.98 15.69 -27.71
CA GLU A 338 30.59 16.60 -26.72
C GLU A 338 30.81 15.92 -25.34
N LYS A 339 30.88 14.58 -25.30
CA LYS A 339 31.08 13.79 -24.07
C LYS A 339 30.00 14.04 -23.01
N LYS A 340 28.76 14.33 -23.45
CA LYS A 340 27.61 14.53 -22.55
C LYS A 340 26.82 13.25 -22.42
N TRP A 341 26.45 12.93 -21.19
CA TRP A 341 25.55 11.80 -20.91
C TRP A 341 24.12 12.15 -21.29
N VAL A 342 23.50 11.29 -22.11
CA VAL A 342 22.12 11.43 -22.56
C VAL A 342 21.31 10.22 -22.12
N GLU A 343 20.20 10.46 -21.44
CA GLU A 343 19.24 9.41 -21.12
C GLU A 343 18.36 9.12 -22.35
N VAL A 344 18.27 7.85 -22.71
CA VAL A 344 17.40 7.37 -23.79
C VAL A 344 16.38 6.41 -23.20
N GLN A 345 15.11 6.67 -23.49
CA GLN A 345 13.96 5.85 -23.09
C GLN A 345 13.39 5.20 -24.35
N ILE A 346 13.34 3.88 -24.36
CA ILE A 346 12.87 3.08 -25.49
C ILE A 346 11.60 2.35 -25.06
N ARG A 347 10.54 2.51 -25.84
CA ARG A 347 9.23 1.88 -25.59
C ARG A 347 8.39 1.88 -26.85
N THR A 348 7.31 1.12 -26.87
CA THR A 348 6.34 1.14 -27.96
C THR A 348 5.25 2.19 -27.75
N GLU A 349 4.40 2.42 -28.74
CA GLU A 349 3.28 3.35 -28.63
C GLU A 349 2.33 2.98 -27.49
N ARG A 350 2.02 1.70 -27.33
CA ARG A 350 1.22 1.19 -26.21
C ARG A 350 1.88 1.51 -24.86
N MET A 351 3.17 1.24 -24.73
CA MET A 351 3.93 1.50 -23.50
C MET A 351 4.04 2.99 -23.22
N ASP A 352 4.14 3.84 -24.25
CA ASP A 352 4.17 5.29 -24.12
C ASP A 352 2.80 5.82 -23.67
N ASP A 353 1.73 5.29 -24.22
CA ASP A 353 0.37 5.65 -23.81
C ASP A 353 0.11 5.28 -22.35
N ILE A 354 0.52 4.08 -21.93
CA ILE A 354 0.46 3.67 -20.50
C ILE A 354 1.31 4.59 -19.62
N ALA A 355 2.51 4.98 -20.07
CA ALA A 355 3.40 5.85 -19.31
C ALA A 355 2.89 7.31 -19.21
N GLU A 356 2.16 7.81 -20.19
CA GLU A 356 1.61 9.18 -20.23
C GLU A 356 0.23 9.28 -19.54
N HIS A 357 -0.63 8.27 -19.74
CA HIS A 357 -2.02 8.29 -19.28
C HIS A 357 -2.28 7.27 -18.14
N GLY A 358 -1.22 6.55 -17.71
CA GLY A 358 -1.31 5.62 -16.61
C GLY A 358 -2.34 4.53 -16.81
N LEU A 359 -3.17 4.36 -15.82
CA LEU A 359 -4.17 3.29 -15.76
C LEU A 359 -5.25 3.38 -16.84
N ALA A 360 -5.60 4.58 -17.29
CA ALA A 360 -6.57 4.79 -18.36
C ALA A 360 -6.13 4.16 -19.70
N ALA A 361 -4.83 4.24 -20.01
CA ALA A 361 -4.27 3.62 -21.20
C ALA A 361 -4.18 2.09 -21.06
N HIS A 362 -3.80 1.61 -19.89
CA HIS A 362 -3.73 0.17 -19.64
C HIS A 362 -5.05 -0.56 -19.90
N TRP A 363 -6.17 0.10 -19.64
CA TRP A 363 -7.51 -0.41 -19.95
C TRP A 363 -7.79 -0.56 -21.43
N ARG A 364 -7.39 0.41 -22.24
CA ARG A 364 -7.59 0.38 -23.70
C ARG A 364 -6.91 -0.83 -24.34
N TYR A 365 -5.75 -1.22 -23.82
CA TYR A 365 -4.91 -2.27 -24.41
C TYR A 365 -5.16 -3.69 -23.89
N LYS A 366 -5.71 -3.88 -22.69
CA LYS A 366 -6.04 -5.21 -22.19
C LYS A 366 -7.27 -5.86 -22.83
N GLY A 367 -8.00 -5.12 -23.67
CA GLY A 367 -9.17 -5.66 -24.41
C GLY A 367 -10.27 -6.17 -23.47
N ILE A 368 -10.31 -5.66 -22.24
CA ILE A 368 -11.36 -5.99 -21.29
C ILE A 368 -12.66 -5.45 -21.86
N LYS A 369 -13.53 -6.38 -22.30
CA LYS A 369 -14.88 -6.06 -22.73
C LYS A 369 -15.49 -5.12 -21.71
N GLN A 370 -16.18 -4.09 -22.18
CA GLN A 370 -16.87 -3.08 -21.38
C GLN A 370 -17.93 -3.75 -20.46
N GLY A 371 -17.48 -4.32 -19.34
CA GLY A 371 -18.31 -4.99 -18.34
C GLY A 371 -17.80 -4.66 -16.93
N GLU A 372 -18.69 -4.70 -15.95
CA GLU A 372 -18.41 -4.35 -14.55
C GLU A 372 -17.24 -5.13 -13.93
N GLY A 373 -16.98 -6.36 -14.38
CA GLY A 373 -15.86 -7.20 -13.86
C GLY A 373 -14.44 -6.73 -14.17
N GLY A 374 -14.25 -5.89 -15.21
CA GLY A 374 -12.93 -5.35 -15.56
C GLY A 374 -12.46 -4.23 -14.62
N ILE A 375 -13.39 -3.50 -14.04
CA ILE A 375 -13.13 -2.46 -13.04
C ILE A 375 -12.64 -3.08 -11.74
N ASP A 376 -13.27 -4.17 -11.32
CA ASP A 376 -12.94 -4.84 -10.04
C ASP A 376 -11.55 -5.49 -10.07
N GLU A 377 -11.16 -6.10 -11.19
CA GLU A 377 -9.81 -6.66 -11.36
C GLU A 377 -8.74 -5.56 -11.31
N TRP A 378 -9.01 -4.43 -11.95
CA TRP A 378 -8.12 -3.28 -11.92
C TRP A 378 -8.02 -2.65 -10.53
N LEU A 379 -9.15 -2.46 -9.83
CA LEU A 379 -9.18 -1.97 -8.46
C LEU A 379 -8.40 -2.90 -7.51
N ALA A 380 -8.50 -4.22 -7.72
CA ALA A 380 -7.73 -5.22 -6.97
C ALA A 380 -6.23 -5.12 -7.23
N ASN A 381 -5.81 -4.88 -8.49
CA ASN A 381 -4.39 -4.69 -8.83
C ASN A 381 -3.82 -3.39 -8.23
N ILE A 382 -4.61 -2.32 -8.19
CA ILE A 382 -4.21 -1.07 -7.52
C ILE A 382 -4.09 -1.28 -6.01
N ARG A 383 -5.05 -1.97 -5.41
CA ARG A 383 -4.99 -2.31 -3.98
C ARG A 383 -3.70 -3.08 -3.67
N ALA A 384 -3.38 -4.12 -4.46
CA ALA A 384 -2.16 -4.89 -4.31
C ALA A 384 -0.89 -4.02 -4.45
N ALA A 385 -0.89 -3.04 -5.37
CA ALA A 385 0.22 -2.11 -5.53
C ALA A 385 0.37 -1.13 -4.36
N LEU A 386 -0.72 -0.72 -3.74
CA LEU A 386 -0.71 0.15 -2.56
C LEU A 386 -0.39 -0.61 -1.26
N GLU A 387 -0.75 -1.89 -1.18
CA GLU A 387 -0.46 -2.76 -0.03
C GLU A 387 0.97 -3.32 -0.06
N SER A 388 1.67 -3.25 -1.20
CA SER A 388 3.07 -3.66 -1.27
C SER A 388 3.95 -2.75 -0.40
N ASN A 389 4.62 -3.36 0.58
CA ASN A 389 5.37 -2.69 1.66
C ASN A 389 6.63 -1.89 1.21
N ASP A 390 6.89 -1.76 -0.10
CA ASP A 390 8.06 -1.03 -0.61
C ASP A 390 7.96 0.49 -0.41
N ASP A 391 6.81 0.99 0.02
CA ASP A 391 6.48 2.40 0.00
C ASP A 391 6.63 3.16 1.32
N LEU A 392 6.80 2.45 2.44
CA LEU A 392 7.21 3.10 3.69
C LEU A 392 8.59 3.80 3.56
N GLN A 393 9.42 3.32 2.63
CA GLN A 393 10.71 3.95 2.32
C GLN A 393 10.57 5.25 1.52
N LEU A 394 9.54 5.38 0.69
CA LEU A 394 9.30 6.58 -0.10
C LEU A 394 8.76 7.74 0.75
N MET A 395 7.87 7.46 1.69
CA MET A 395 7.32 8.48 2.59
C MET A 395 8.37 9.04 3.56
N ASP A 396 9.20 8.17 4.12
CA ASP A 396 10.32 8.61 4.97
C ASP A 396 11.36 9.42 4.18
N GLN A 397 11.52 9.17 2.87
CA GLN A 397 12.36 10.01 2.02
C GLN A 397 11.73 11.38 1.73
N PHE A 398 10.41 11.46 1.54
CA PHE A 398 9.71 12.72 1.26
C PHE A 398 9.56 13.62 2.49
N THR A 399 9.29 13.06 3.66
CA THR A 399 9.22 13.86 4.91
C THR A 399 10.59 14.34 5.37
N THR A 400 11.66 13.65 4.98
CA THR A 400 13.05 14.04 5.31
C THR A 400 13.54 15.15 4.39
N ASP A 401 13.08 15.21 3.12
CA ASP A 401 13.47 16.25 2.15
C ASP A 401 12.87 17.64 2.45
N LEU A 402 11.85 17.72 3.32
CA LEU A 402 11.19 18.99 3.71
C LEU A 402 11.73 19.61 5.00
N LYS A 403 12.63 18.93 5.72
CA LYS A 403 13.28 19.49 6.92
C LYS A 403 14.71 19.90 6.60
N GLU A 404 15.06 21.16 6.83
CA GLU A 404 16.41 21.72 6.75
C GLU A 404 17.44 21.08 7.70
N ASP A 405 17.17 19.88 8.20
CA ASP A 405 17.95 19.20 9.24
C ASP A 405 18.66 17.95 8.72
N GLU A 406 19.46 18.09 7.65
CA GLU A 406 20.35 17.02 7.18
C GLU A 406 21.80 17.25 7.64
N VAL A 407 22.48 16.18 8.01
CA VAL A 407 23.92 16.18 8.28
C VAL A 407 24.69 15.50 7.16
N TYR A 408 25.79 16.07 6.77
CA TYR A 408 26.63 15.61 5.66
C TYR A 408 27.96 15.11 6.18
N VAL A 409 28.23 13.82 5.97
CA VAL A 409 29.41 13.14 6.49
C VAL A 409 30.23 12.51 5.37
N PHE A 410 31.52 12.36 5.59
CA PHE A 410 32.43 11.79 4.61
C PHE A 410 32.80 10.34 4.97
N THR A 411 32.90 9.49 3.94
CA THR A 411 33.58 8.20 4.10
C THR A 411 35.12 8.43 4.17
N PRO A 412 35.91 7.45 4.65
CA PRO A 412 37.36 7.54 4.64
C PRO A 412 37.94 7.74 3.23
N LYS A 413 37.19 7.39 2.19
CA LYS A 413 37.55 7.58 0.77
C LYS A 413 37.19 8.96 0.22
N GLY A 414 36.52 9.82 1.04
CA GLY A 414 36.09 11.14 0.64
C GLY A 414 34.71 11.22 -0.02
N ASP A 415 33.95 10.10 -0.07
CA ASP A 415 32.57 10.14 -0.57
C ASP A 415 31.65 10.86 0.42
N LEU A 416 30.84 11.79 -0.09
CA LEU A 416 29.89 12.53 0.72
C LEU A 416 28.56 11.79 0.82
N LEU A 417 28.09 11.58 2.05
CA LEU A 417 26.80 10.95 2.37
C LEU A 417 25.94 11.90 3.21
N ASN A 418 24.63 11.87 3.00
CA ASN A 418 23.68 12.67 3.78
C ASN A 418 22.82 11.78 4.68
N PHE A 419 22.53 12.29 5.88
CA PHE A 419 21.71 11.63 6.90
C PHE A 419 20.78 12.65 7.55
N PRO A 420 19.63 12.22 8.10
CA PRO A 420 18.79 13.11 8.91
C PRO A 420 19.56 13.54 10.18
N LYS A 421 19.26 14.72 10.68
CA LYS A 421 19.81 15.21 11.95
C LYS A 421 19.50 14.27 13.10
N GLY A 422 20.47 14.01 13.95
CA GLY A 422 20.38 13.02 15.01
C GLY A 422 20.72 11.59 14.57
N ALA A 423 21.04 11.39 13.28
CA ALA A 423 21.55 10.10 12.81
C ALA A 423 22.87 9.74 13.50
N THR A 424 23.09 8.47 13.74
CA THR A 424 24.22 7.96 14.53
C THR A 424 25.24 7.23 13.66
N VAL A 425 26.40 6.94 14.24
CA VAL A 425 27.42 6.09 13.64
C VAL A 425 26.84 4.72 13.23
N LEU A 426 25.83 4.23 13.95
CA LEU A 426 25.13 3.00 13.61
C LEU A 426 24.27 3.15 12.34
N ASP A 427 23.60 4.29 12.14
CA ASP A 427 22.89 4.62 10.90
C ASP A 427 23.83 4.60 9.70
N PHE A 428 24.99 5.23 9.85
CA PHE A 428 26.05 5.24 8.84
C PHE A 428 26.52 3.82 8.48
N ALA A 429 26.75 2.96 9.50
CA ALA A 429 27.17 1.57 9.29
C ALA A 429 26.15 0.77 8.47
N TYR A 430 24.85 0.92 8.77
CA TYR A 430 23.77 0.28 8.03
C TYR A 430 23.55 0.88 6.64
N TYR A 431 23.89 2.13 6.46
CA TYR A 431 23.85 2.78 5.15
C TYR A 431 24.85 2.15 4.19
N ILE A 432 26.09 1.92 4.65
CA ILE A 432 27.13 1.32 3.85
C ILE A 432 26.75 -0.12 3.45
N HIS A 433 26.52 -0.98 4.43
CA HIS A 433 26.14 -2.37 4.18
C HIS A 433 25.53 -3.02 5.41
N SER A 434 24.53 -3.90 5.23
CA SER A 434 23.85 -4.61 6.34
C SER A 434 24.82 -5.42 7.21
N ARG A 435 25.82 -6.07 6.59
CA ARG A 435 26.83 -6.84 7.31
C ARG A 435 27.67 -5.93 8.23
N ILE A 436 28.09 -4.76 7.74
CA ILE A 436 28.84 -3.78 8.52
C ILE A 436 27.98 -3.27 9.68
N GLY A 437 26.71 -2.93 9.41
CA GLY A 437 25.77 -2.53 10.45
C GLY A 437 25.58 -3.61 11.52
N ASN A 438 25.37 -4.87 11.12
CA ASN A 438 25.14 -5.98 12.04
C ASN A 438 26.34 -6.25 12.96
N THR A 439 27.56 -6.01 12.49
CA THR A 439 28.81 -6.26 13.21
C THR A 439 29.44 -5.00 13.81
N CYS A 440 28.74 -3.86 13.78
CA CYS A 440 29.21 -2.58 14.25
C CYS A 440 29.39 -2.58 15.78
N VAL A 441 30.57 -2.20 16.25
CA VAL A 441 30.88 -1.99 17.68
C VAL A 441 31.14 -0.52 18.00
N GLY A 442 31.39 0.31 17.00
CA GLY A 442 31.64 1.74 17.10
C GLY A 442 32.19 2.30 15.80
N GLY A 443 32.77 3.47 15.87
CA GLY A 443 33.42 4.11 14.73
C GLY A 443 34.56 5.00 15.17
N LYS A 444 35.18 5.61 14.16
CA LYS A 444 36.09 6.76 14.37
C LYS A 444 35.47 7.95 13.64
N ILE A 445 35.33 9.05 14.34
CA ILE A 445 34.95 10.34 13.77
C ILE A 445 36.19 11.23 13.78
N ASN A 446 36.62 11.67 12.60
CA ASN A 446 37.83 12.50 12.45
C ASN A 446 39.05 11.90 13.15
N GLY A 447 39.21 10.57 13.04
CA GLY A 447 40.29 9.78 13.65
C GLY A 447 40.13 9.43 15.13
N LYS A 448 39.12 9.98 15.86
CA LYS A 448 38.85 9.66 17.27
C LYS A 448 37.83 8.53 17.39
N ALA A 449 38.11 7.53 18.20
CA ALA A 449 37.22 6.42 18.47
C ALA A 449 35.96 6.89 19.25
N VAL A 450 34.79 6.46 18.76
CA VAL A 450 33.47 6.80 19.31
C VAL A 450 32.58 5.57 19.39
N THR A 451 31.55 5.64 20.20
CA THR A 451 30.54 4.57 20.28
C THR A 451 29.61 4.63 19.07
N PHE A 452 28.93 3.53 18.75
CA PHE A 452 27.94 3.49 17.66
C PHE A 452 26.69 4.36 17.92
N ARG A 453 26.50 4.86 19.16
CA ARG A 453 25.43 5.79 19.54
C ARG A 453 25.77 7.25 19.26
N GLN A 454 27.00 7.56 18.94
CA GLN A 454 27.45 8.94 18.67
C GLN A 454 26.68 9.50 17.49
N GLU A 455 26.08 10.67 17.70
CA GLU A 455 25.42 11.43 16.65
C GLU A 455 26.43 11.98 15.65
N LEU A 456 26.02 12.06 14.40
CA LEU A 456 26.81 12.57 13.28
C LEU A 456 26.60 14.07 13.12
N HIS A 457 27.64 14.79 12.77
CA HIS A 457 27.60 16.20 12.47
C HIS A 457 28.14 16.47 11.05
N SER A 458 27.66 17.53 10.42
CA SER A 458 28.13 17.92 9.08
C SER A 458 29.63 18.20 9.09
N GLY A 459 30.35 17.59 8.14
CA GLY A 459 31.79 17.67 8.05
C GLY A 459 32.55 16.50 8.68
N ASP A 460 31.87 15.61 9.41
CA ASP A 460 32.51 14.45 10.01
C ASP A 460 33.03 13.45 8.98
N GLN A 461 34.24 12.95 9.15
CA GLN A 461 34.76 11.80 8.44
C GLN A 461 34.55 10.57 9.30
N VAL A 462 33.79 9.58 8.83
CA VAL A 462 33.33 8.45 9.64
C VAL A 462 33.91 7.14 9.11
N GLU A 463 34.64 6.42 9.97
CA GLU A 463 35.14 5.06 9.76
C GLU A 463 34.42 4.09 10.71
N ILE A 464 33.91 2.98 10.23
CA ILE A 464 33.19 2.01 11.07
C ILE A 464 34.13 0.92 11.58
N LEU A 465 34.01 0.64 12.89
CA LEU A 465 34.68 -0.47 13.55
C LEU A 465 33.71 -1.64 13.69
N THR A 466 34.14 -2.82 13.25
CA THR A 466 33.33 -4.04 13.27
C THR A 466 34.01 -5.15 14.06
N GLN A 467 33.19 -6.03 14.65
CA GLN A 467 33.64 -7.24 15.33
C GLN A 467 32.75 -8.41 14.90
N SER A 468 33.37 -9.53 14.51
CA SER A 468 32.65 -10.69 13.95
C SER A 468 31.59 -11.29 14.87
N ASN A 469 31.82 -11.21 16.21
CA ASN A 469 30.90 -11.77 17.22
C ASN A 469 29.74 -10.83 17.59
N GLN A 470 29.73 -9.58 17.09
CA GLN A 470 28.65 -8.64 17.35
C GLN A 470 27.42 -9.02 16.55
N LYS A 471 26.26 -8.90 17.19
CA LYS A 471 24.95 -9.11 16.60
C LYS A 471 24.01 -7.97 16.94
N PRO A 472 23.06 -7.62 16.07
CA PRO A 472 22.06 -6.61 16.35
C PRO A 472 21.22 -6.96 17.57
N ARG A 473 20.90 -5.94 18.39
CA ARG A 473 20.03 -6.05 19.56
C ARG A 473 18.77 -5.23 19.37
N ARG A 474 17.69 -5.60 20.04
CA ARG A 474 16.40 -4.89 19.96
C ARG A 474 16.52 -3.41 20.35
N GLU A 475 17.39 -3.11 21.30
CA GLU A 475 17.71 -1.75 21.76
C GLU A 475 18.27 -0.84 20.65
N TRP A 476 18.88 -1.42 19.61
CA TRP A 476 19.42 -0.66 18.49
C TRP A 476 18.36 0.09 17.68
N LEU A 477 17.10 -0.40 17.72
CA LEU A 477 15.97 0.28 17.08
C LEU A 477 15.69 1.67 17.68
N ASN A 478 16.05 1.88 18.94
CA ASN A 478 15.88 3.16 19.63
C ASN A 478 17.08 4.10 19.43
N ILE A 479 18.18 3.60 18.87
CA ILE A 479 19.42 4.36 18.66
C ILE A 479 19.42 4.96 17.25
N VAL A 480 18.99 4.20 16.25
CA VAL A 480 19.02 4.62 14.86
C VAL A 480 17.84 5.52 14.51
N GLN A 481 18.10 6.51 13.68
CA GLN A 481 17.08 7.44 13.18
C GLN A 481 16.53 7.01 11.82
N THR A 482 17.39 6.46 10.95
CA THR A 482 16.99 6.15 9.58
C THR A 482 16.07 4.92 9.51
N SER A 483 15.02 5.01 8.70
CA SER A 483 14.11 3.90 8.42
C SER A 483 14.84 2.70 7.80
N LYS A 484 15.86 2.95 6.96
CA LYS A 484 16.70 1.91 6.36
C LYS A 484 17.45 1.09 7.40
N ALA A 485 18.04 1.73 8.42
CA ALA A 485 18.70 1.04 9.53
C ALA A 485 17.68 0.26 10.36
N LYS A 486 16.54 0.87 10.71
CA LYS A 486 15.47 0.21 11.46
C LYS A 486 14.96 -1.05 10.76
N ALA A 487 14.71 -0.97 9.44
CA ALA A 487 14.27 -2.11 8.65
C ALA A 487 15.30 -3.25 8.62
N LYS A 488 16.58 -2.91 8.39
CA LYS A 488 17.67 -3.89 8.37
C LYS A 488 17.91 -4.55 9.73
N ILE A 489 17.81 -3.79 10.82
CA ILE A 489 17.90 -4.32 12.19
C ILE A 489 16.75 -5.29 12.47
N ARG A 490 15.50 -4.93 12.12
CA ARG A 490 14.34 -5.81 12.29
C ARG A 490 14.50 -7.12 11.51
N LEU A 491 15.00 -7.03 10.28
CA LEU A 491 15.28 -8.21 9.44
C LEU A 491 16.32 -9.11 10.09
N ALA A 492 17.45 -8.54 10.53
CA ALA A 492 18.52 -9.28 11.16
C ALA A 492 18.09 -9.93 12.49
N LEU A 493 17.28 -9.24 13.30
CA LEU A 493 16.68 -9.80 14.51
C LEU A 493 15.76 -10.98 14.20
N LYS A 494 14.93 -10.87 13.16
CA LYS A 494 14.04 -11.95 12.72
C LYS A 494 14.81 -13.16 12.18
N GLU A 495 15.90 -12.93 11.44
CA GLU A 495 16.77 -14.00 10.98
C GLU A 495 17.50 -14.71 12.12
N THR A 496 17.97 -13.94 13.11
CA THR A 496 18.59 -14.50 14.31
C THR A 496 17.59 -15.34 15.10
N GLN A 497 16.38 -14.82 15.37
CA GLN A 497 15.32 -15.59 16.03
C GLN A 497 14.98 -16.88 15.29
N LYS A 498 14.94 -16.84 13.94
CA LYS A 498 14.70 -18.04 13.14
C LYS A 498 15.83 -19.06 13.25
N LYS A 499 17.09 -18.61 13.24
CA LYS A 499 18.26 -19.48 13.42
C LYS A 499 18.33 -20.07 14.82
N ASP A 500 18.12 -19.26 15.85
CA ASP A 500 18.10 -19.69 17.24
C ASP A 500 16.96 -20.68 17.48
N GLY A 501 15.78 -20.43 16.90
CA GLY A 501 14.64 -21.36 16.93
C GLY A 501 14.92 -22.71 16.25
N LEU A 502 15.62 -22.71 15.12
CA LEU A 502 16.01 -23.95 14.44
C LEU A 502 17.07 -24.71 15.24
N TYR A 503 18.08 -24.01 15.76
CA TYR A 503 19.13 -24.60 16.58
C TYR A 503 18.56 -25.20 17.87
N ALA A 504 17.68 -24.49 18.56
CA ALA A 504 17.01 -24.99 19.76
C ALA A 504 16.15 -26.23 19.46
N LYS A 505 15.42 -26.25 18.36
CA LYS A 505 14.65 -27.43 17.93
C LYS A 505 15.57 -28.62 17.67
N GLU A 506 16.66 -28.42 16.95
CA GLU A 506 17.64 -29.47 16.67
C GLU A 506 18.27 -30.02 17.95
N LEU A 507 18.64 -29.15 18.92
CA LEU A 507 19.14 -29.54 20.23
C LEU A 507 18.13 -30.41 21.00
N LEU A 508 16.88 -29.96 21.05
CA LEU A 508 15.78 -30.69 21.68
C LEU A 508 15.54 -32.03 21.00
N GLU A 509 15.38 -32.05 19.68
CA GLU A 509 15.15 -33.25 18.87
C GLU A 509 16.28 -34.29 19.11
N ARG A 510 17.53 -33.84 19.10
CA ARG A 510 18.68 -34.70 19.37
C ARG A 510 18.61 -35.29 20.80
N ARG A 511 18.24 -34.49 21.81
CA ARG A 511 18.14 -34.94 23.18
C ARG A 511 17.00 -35.91 23.42
N PHE A 512 15.84 -35.64 22.84
CA PHE A 512 14.68 -36.55 22.85
C PHE A 512 14.98 -37.86 22.14
N LYS A 513 15.63 -37.83 20.97
CA LYS A 513 16.05 -38.99 20.22
C LYS A 513 17.02 -39.88 21.03
N ASN A 514 17.95 -39.26 21.73
CA ASN A 514 18.89 -39.98 22.60
C ASN A 514 18.18 -40.71 23.75
N ARG A 515 17.03 -40.23 24.20
CA ARG A 515 16.19 -40.87 25.23
C ARG A 515 15.09 -41.76 24.62
N LYS A 516 15.08 -41.95 23.27
CA LYS A 516 14.09 -42.73 22.53
C LYS A 516 12.65 -42.24 22.74
N ILE A 517 12.47 -40.94 22.81
CA ILE A 517 11.19 -40.28 22.99
C ILE A 517 10.85 -39.57 21.68
N GLU A 518 9.66 -39.84 21.13
CA GLU A 518 9.10 -39.06 20.00
C GLU A 518 8.47 -37.77 20.54
N ILE A 519 8.74 -36.66 19.87
CA ILE A 519 8.23 -35.34 20.24
C ILE A 519 6.83 -35.18 19.64
N ASP A 520 5.84 -35.03 20.50
CA ASP A 520 4.53 -34.54 20.13
C ASP A 520 4.45 -33.03 20.27
N GLU A 521 4.14 -32.33 19.18
CA GLU A 521 4.10 -30.87 19.13
C GLU A 521 3.06 -30.29 20.11
N SER A 522 2.00 -30.99 20.39
CA SER A 522 0.94 -30.53 21.28
C SER A 522 1.38 -30.58 22.75
N THR A 523 2.03 -31.67 23.15
CA THR A 523 2.62 -31.82 24.50
C THR A 523 3.73 -30.79 24.72
N MET A 524 4.54 -30.51 23.69
CA MET A 524 5.56 -29.47 23.73
C MET A 524 4.95 -28.08 23.93
N ALA A 525 3.88 -27.73 23.19
CA ALA A 525 3.20 -26.45 23.34
C ALA A 525 2.63 -26.23 24.75
N ARG A 526 2.08 -27.31 25.36
CA ARG A 526 1.58 -27.25 26.76
C ARG A 526 2.68 -26.99 27.77
N ILE A 527 3.83 -27.66 27.60
CA ILE A 527 4.97 -27.45 28.47
C ILE A 527 5.51 -26.04 28.38
N ILE A 528 5.68 -25.53 27.16
CA ILE A 528 6.12 -24.16 26.94
C ILE A 528 5.23 -23.18 27.71
N LYS A 529 3.91 -23.38 27.65
CA LYS A 529 2.94 -22.54 28.38
C LYS A 529 3.03 -22.75 29.90
N LYS A 530 3.17 -24.01 30.39
CA LYS A 530 3.37 -24.33 31.82
C LYS A 530 4.67 -23.75 32.39
N MET A 531 5.68 -23.59 31.54
CA MET A 531 6.96 -22.96 31.90
C MET A 531 6.88 -21.42 31.91
N GLY A 532 5.71 -20.83 31.62
CA GLY A 532 5.44 -19.38 31.71
C GLY A 532 5.77 -18.60 30.45
N TYR A 533 6.08 -19.25 29.34
CA TYR A 533 6.34 -18.56 28.07
C TYR A 533 5.05 -18.22 27.35
N LYS A 534 4.89 -16.94 26.97
CA LYS A 534 3.75 -16.47 26.18
C LYS A 534 3.89 -16.77 24.69
N GLU A 535 5.13 -16.75 24.19
CA GLU A 535 5.47 -17.03 22.79
C GLU A 535 6.48 -18.17 22.70
N ASN A 536 6.26 -19.08 21.74
CA ASN A 536 7.20 -20.19 21.49
C ASN A 536 8.59 -19.70 21.08
N SER A 537 8.66 -18.53 20.45
CA SER A 537 9.91 -17.88 20.05
C SER A 537 10.83 -17.58 21.23
N ASP A 538 10.28 -17.12 22.34
CA ASP A 538 11.04 -16.77 23.54
C ASP A 538 11.56 -18.02 24.25
N PHE A 539 10.76 -19.10 24.27
CA PHE A 539 11.18 -20.40 24.79
C PHE A 539 12.37 -20.97 24.00
N TYR A 540 12.26 -21.03 22.66
CA TYR A 540 13.35 -21.56 21.84
C TYR A 540 14.59 -20.69 21.88
N LYS A 541 14.44 -19.38 22.07
CA LYS A 541 15.55 -18.46 22.28
C LYS A 541 16.29 -18.77 23.58
N ASP A 542 15.57 -18.93 24.68
CA ASP A 542 16.18 -19.23 25.97
C ASP A 542 16.87 -20.62 26.01
N VAL A 543 16.34 -21.58 25.26
CA VAL A 543 16.98 -22.87 25.00
C VAL A 543 18.26 -22.69 24.17
N ALA A 544 18.25 -21.88 23.12
CA ALA A 544 19.41 -21.62 22.26
C ALA A 544 20.52 -20.84 22.99
N GLU A 545 20.15 -19.94 23.90
CA GLU A 545 21.07 -19.15 24.74
C GLU A 545 21.52 -19.88 25.98
N GLU A 546 21.18 -21.18 26.15
CA GLU A 546 21.50 -22.01 27.32
C GLU A 546 20.99 -21.46 28.66
N LYS A 547 20.04 -20.52 28.62
CA LYS A 547 19.36 -20.00 29.81
C LYS A 547 18.37 -21.01 30.37
N LEU A 548 17.83 -21.83 29.51
CA LEU A 548 16.95 -22.93 29.85
C LEU A 548 17.65 -24.25 29.50
N ASP A 549 17.93 -25.06 30.55
CA ASP A 549 18.57 -26.36 30.32
C ASP A 549 17.66 -27.34 29.61
N VAL A 550 18.19 -27.93 28.53
CA VAL A 550 17.51 -28.91 27.68
C VAL A 550 17.03 -30.13 28.50
N ASN A 551 17.78 -30.54 29.53
CA ASN A 551 17.38 -31.70 30.36
C ASN A 551 16.11 -31.37 31.16
N THR A 552 16.00 -30.15 31.70
CA THR A 552 14.81 -29.68 32.42
C THR A 552 13.58 -29.71 31.51
N VAL A 553 13.72 -29.34 30.23
CA VAL A 553 12.64 -29.40 29.27
C VAL A 553 12.21 -30.85 29.00
N VAL A 554 13.19 -31.73 28.84
CA VAL A 554 12.92 -33.17 28.60
C VAL A 554 12.26 -33.82 29.82
N GLU A 555 12.69 -33.49 31.04
CA GLU A 555 12.09 -34.02 32.27
C GLU A 555 10.64 -33.58 32.42
N LYS A 556 10.35 -32.29 32.23
CA LYS A 556 8.97 -31.79 32.23
C LYS A 556 8.11 -32.37 31.12
N TYR A 557 8.70 -32.66 29.96
CA TYR A 557 8.00 -33.34 28.88
C TYR A 557 7.63 -34.77 29.28
N ILE A 558 8.53 -35.51 29.91
CA ILE A 558 8.26 -36.87 30.37
C ILE A 558 7.17 -36.86 31.45
N GLU A 559 7.24 -35.96 32.40
CA GLU A 559 6.22 -35.79 33.44
C GLU A 559 4.83 -35.55 32.83
N GLU A 560 4.75 -34.65 31.86
CA GLU A 560 3.47 -34.34 31.19
C GLU A 560 2.95 -35.50 30.34
N ARG A 561 3.83 -36.15 29.60
CA ARG A 561 3.50 -37.36 28.82
C ARG A 561 3.03 -38.51 29.72
N ASP A 562 3.75 -38.78 30.80
CA ASP A 562 3.42 -39.87 31.73
C ASP A 562 2.14 -39.57 32.49
N HIS A 563 1.85 -38.30 32.77
CA HIS A 563 0.56 -37.87 33.30
C HIS A 563 -0.59 -38.18 32.32
N ASP A 564 -0.38 -37.90 31.02
CA ASP A 564 -1.37 -38.21 29.96
C ASP A 564 -1.53 -39.74 29.74
N LEU A 565 -0.43 -40.50 29.85
CA LEU A 565 -0.47 -41.98 29.77
C LEU A 565 -1.17 -42.61 30.99
N ASN A 566 -1.01 -42.06 32.18
CA ASN A 566 -1.69 -42.51 33.39
C ASN A 566 -3.21 -42.20 33.33
N LEU A 567 -3.61 -41.09 32.67
CA LEU A 567 -4.98 -40.76 32.38
C LEU A 567 -5.60 -41.70 31.33
N SER A 568 -4.76 -42.23 30.43
CA SER A 568 -5.21 -43.16 29.37
C SER A 568 -5.24 -44.66 29.83
N ASN A 569 -4.45 -45.00 30.82
CA ASN A 569 -4.36 -46.37 31.34
C ASN A 569 -5.48 -46.75 32.33
N THR A 570 -6.39 -45.87 32.66
CA THR A 570 -7.62 -46.17 33.43
C THR A 570 -8.76 -46.73 32.58
N ASN A 571 -8.53 -47.04 31.28
CA ASN A 571 -9.52 -47.61 30.40
C ASN A 571 -9.48 -49.12 30.41
N LYS A 572 -10.64 -49.74 30.73
CA LYS A 572 -10.98 -51.15 30.60
C LYS A 572 -10.79 -51.65 29.17
N PRO A 573 -10.65 -52.98 28.94
CA PRO A 573 -10.42 -53.56 27.64
C PRO A 573 -11.55 -53.25 26.64
N ALA A 574 -11.15 -53.06 25.39
CA ALA A 574 -12.02 -52.65 24.29
C ALA A 574 -13.19 -53.65 24.09
N GLU A 575 -14.38 -53.20 24.35
CA GLU A 575 -15.63 -53.85 23.90
C GLU A 575 -15.91 -53.50 22.43
N SER A 576 -16.55 -54.41 21.70
CA SER A 576 -16.85 -54.23 20.29
C SER A 576 -17.77 -53.02 20.07
N ALA A 577 -17.65 -52.40 18.89
CA ALA A 577 -18.31 -51.11 18.56
C ALA A 577 -19.87 -51.18 18.62
N GLU A 578 -20.47 -52.35 18.73
CA GLU A 578 -21.92 -52.56 18.83
C GLU A 578 -22.45 -52.44 20.25
N ASN A 579 -21.59 -52.54 21.28
CA ASN A 579 -21.97 -52.51 22.70
C ASN A 579 -21.32 -51.38 23.50
N PHE A 580 -20.83 -50.34 22.82
CA PHE A 580 -20.18 -49.19 23.47
C PHE A 580 -21.23 -48.20 23.95
N GLU A 581 -21.54 -48.19 25.23
CA GLU A 581 -22.23 -47.08 25.89
C GLU A 581 -21.24 -46.02 26.32
N PHE A 582 -21.46 -44.78 25.87
CA PHE A 582 -20.67 -43.61 26.29
C PHE A 582 -20.85 -43.38 27.78
N GLU A 583 -19.90 -43.76 28.59
CA GLU A 583 -19.81 -43.20 29.94
C GLU A 583 -19.38 -41.73 29.86
N ASN A 584 -20.21 -40.86 30.39
CA ASN A 584 -19.91 -39.44 30.53
C ASN A 584 -18.62 -39.21 31.31
N PRO A 585 -17.71 -38.32 30.85
CA PRO A 585 -16.54 -37.96 31.64
C PRO A 585 -16.95 -37.47 33.00
N THR A 586 -16.27 -37.95 34.03
CA THR A 586 -16.52 -37.72 35.45
C THR A 586 -16.76 -36.24 35.77
N GLU A 587 -17.71 -35.98 36.65
CA GLU A 587 -18.18 -34.66 37.11
C GLU A 587 -17.08 -33.69 37.57
N GLU A 588 -15.87 -34.13 37.79
CA GLU A 588 -14.72 -33.28 38.16
C GLU A 588 -14.16 -32.44 37.01
N LEU A 589 -14.28 -32.90 35.76
CA LEU A 589 -13.86 -32.14 34.58
C LEU A 589 -14.90 -31.09 34.10
N LEU A 590 -16.15 -31.22 34.59
CA LEU A 590 -17.26 -30.35 34.22
C LEU A 590 -17.39 -29.10 35.10
N LYS A 591 -16.56 -28.93 36.11
CA LYS A 591 -16.67 -27.81 37.08
C LYS A 591 -16.00 -26.50 36.67
N GLN A 592 -15.31 -26.45 35.53
CA GLN A 592 -14.57 -25.25 35.11
C GLN A 592 -15.03 -24.55 33.82
N SER A 593 -15.88 -25.13 32.99
CA SER A 593 -16.57 -24.41 31.87
C SER A 593 -17.76 -25.21 31.40
N ASP A 594 -18.87 -24.53 31.10
CA ASP A 594 -20.14 -25.15 30.71
C ASP A 594 -20.12 -25.83 29.32
N ASP A 595 -19.16 -25.54 28.45
CA ASP A 595 -18.96 -26.18 27.15
C ASP A 595 -17.48 -26.48 26.88
N VAL A 596 -17.15 -27.74 26.78
CA VAL A 596 -15.78 -28.21 26.51
C VAL A 596 -15.68 -28.69 25.06
N LEU A 597 -14.73 -28.16 24.32
CA LEU A 597 -14.34 -28.66 23.01
C LEU A 597 -13.23 -29.70 23.22
N VAL A 598 -13.46 -30.94 22.76
CA VAL A 598 -12.44 -31.98 22.74
C VAL A 598 -11.76 -31.98 21.38
N ILE A 599 -10.48 -31.63 21.38
CA ILE A 599 -9.63 -31.59 20.18
C ILE A 599 -8.66 -32.73 20.35
N ASP A 600 -8.81 -33.80 19.58
CA ASP A 600 -8.09 -35.06 19.67
C ASP A 600 -7.93 -35.58 21.11
N GLU A 601 -8.04 -36.89 21.33
CA GLU A 601 -8.11 -37.48 22.69
C GLU A 601 -6.86 -37.15 23.56
N HIS A 602 -5.80 -36.64 22.93
CA HIS A 602 -4.52 -36.30 23.57
C HIS A 602 -4.29 -34.78 23.76
N LEU A 603 -5.23 -33.91 23.30
CA LEU A 603 -5.07 -32.47 23.29
C LEU A 603 -6.03 -31.79 24.29
N LYS A 604 -5.68 -31.77 25.57
CA LYS A 604 -6.45 -31.04 26.62
C LYS A 604 -5.75 -29.72 26.96
N GLY A 605 -6.51 -28.65 27.10
CA GLY A 605 -6.01 -27.34 27.60
C GLY A 605 -5.31 -26.46 26.59
N ILE A 606 -5.51 -26.65 25.28
CA ILE A 606 -5.01 -25.76 24.23
C ILE A 606 -6.05 -24.69 23.94
N ASP A 607 -5.59 -23.43 23.81
CA ASP A 607 -6.45 -22.33 23.40
C ASP A 607 -6.95 -22.57 21.99
N PHE A 608 -8.26 -22.45 21.80
CA PHE A 608 -8.88 -22.53 20.51
C PHE A 608 -9.70 -21.28 20.19
N GLU A 609 -9.83 -20.98 18.93
CA GLU A 609 -10.65 -19.87 18.41
C GLU A 609 -11.62 -20.43 17.37
N LEU A 610 -12.89 -20.03 17.45
CA LEU A 610 -13.87 -20.38 16.42
C LEU A 610 -13.59 -19.60 15.14
N SER A 611 -13.60 -20.28 14.00
CA SER A 611 -13.28 -19.64 12.73
C SER A 611 -14.37 -18.69 12.24
N HIS A 612 -13.98 -17.47 11.87
CA HIS A 612 -14.89 -16.46 11.33
C HIS A 612 -15.39 -16.75 9.90
N CYS A 613 -14.76 -17.68 9.16
CA CYS A 613 -15.18 -18.01 7.79
C CYS A 613 -16.37 -18.96 7.70
N CYS A 614 -16.66 -19.72 8.76
CA CYS A 614 -17.74 -20.71 8.78
C CYS A 614 -18.55 -20.72 10.10
N HIS A 615 -18.17 -19.94 11.10
CA HIS A 615 -18.87 -19.76 12.36
C HIS A 615 -19.43 -21.06 12.96
N PRO A 616 -18.58 -22.03 13.34
CA PRO A 616 -19.03 -23.29 13.88
C PRO A 616 -19.78 -23.09 15.21
N ILE A 617 -20.88 -23.79 15.39
CA ILE A 617 -21.70 -23.79 16.59
C ILE A 617 -21.77 -25.18 17.18
N TYR A 618 -22.19 -25.30 18.43
CA TYR A 618 -22.38 -26.58 19.10
C TYR A 618 -23.30 -27.50 18.29
N GLY A 619 -22.84 -28.73 18.02
CA GLY A 619 -23.54 -29.71 17.20
C GLY A 619 -23.11 -29.76 15.72
N ASP A 620 -22.38 -28.77 15.23
CA ASP A 620 -21.83 -28.83 13.88
C ASP A 620 -20.73 -29.91 13.77
N PRO A 621 -20.60 -30.62 12.65
CA PRO A 621 -19.45 -31.46 12.37
C PRO A 621 -18.22 -30.56 12.12
N ILE A 622 -17.18 -30.69 12.95
CA ILE A 622 -16.04 -29.78 13.00
C ILE A 622 -14.69 -30.49 12.85
N PHE A 623 -13.67 -29.69 12.53
CA PHE A 623 -12.28 -30.08 12.61
C PHE A 623 -11.43 -28.91 13.12
N GLY A 624 -10.31 -29.21 13.77
CA GLY A 624 -9.34 -28.23 14.20
C GLY A 624 -8.25 -28.01 13.14
N PHE A 625 -7.83 -26.76 12.96
CA PHE A 625 -6.68 -26.40 12.14
C PHE A 625 -5.62 -25.70 13.00
N VAL A 626 -4.44 -26.30 13.13
CA VAL A 626 -3.34 -25.75 13.93
C VAL A 626 -2.72 -24.56 13.22
N THR A 627 -2.82 -23.37 13.81
CA THR A 627 -2.23 -22.14 13.30
C THR A 627 -0.83 -21.92 13.89
N ILE A 628 0.00 -21.11 13.23
CA ILE A 628 1.38 -20.83 13.67
C ILE A 628 1.42 -19.92 14.90
N SER A 629 0.42 -19.05 15.08
CA SER A 629 0.48 -17.96 16.06
C SER A 629 -0.70 -17.86 17.02
N LYS A 630 -1.83 -18.55 16.75
CA LYS A 630 -3.10 -18.37 17.49
C LYS A 630 -3.73 -19.67 18.01
N GLY A 631 -2.94 -20.72 18.22
CA GLY A 631 -3.49 -21.99 18.66
C GLY A 631 -4.30 -22.71 17.58
N ILE A 632 -5.39 -23.37 17.96
CA ILE A 632 -6.21 -24.19 17.05
C ILE A 632 -7.44 -23.38 16.62
N LYS A 633 -7.65 -23.24 15.30
CA LYS A 633 -8.89 -22.71 14.73
C LYS A 633 -9.87 -23.82 14.41
N ILE A 634 -11.07 -23.70 14.95
CA ILE A 634 -12.15 -24.67 14.73
C ILE A 634 -12.96 -24.28 13.51
N HIS A 635 -13.02 -25.20 12.54
CA HIS A 635 -13.78 -25.04 11.32
C HIS A 635 -14.87 -26.11 11.21
N ARG A 636 -15.93 -25.79 10.50
CA ARG A 636 -16.92 -26.79 10.08
C ARG A 636 -16.34 -27.67 8.98
N ILE A 637 -16.77 -28.92 8.89
CA ILE A 637 -16.30 -29.87 7.85
C ILE A 637 -16.69 -29.38 6.43
N ASP A 638 -17.84 -28.71 6.31
CA ASP A 638 -18.37 -28.12 5.07
C ASP A 638 -17.88 -26.68 4.79
N CYS A 639 -16.90 -26.19 5.56
CA CYS A 639 -16.32 -24.87 5.34
C CYS A 639 -15.80 -24.71 3.90
N PRO A 640 -16.08 -23.56 3.23
CA PRO A 640 -15.56 -23.30 1.89
C PRO A 640 -14.04 -23.47 1.77
N ASN A 641 -13.31 -23.13 2.83
CA ASN A 641 -11.86 -23.23 2.88
C ASN A 641 -11.33 -24.65 3.24
N ALA A 642 -12.20 -25.57 3.66
CA ALA A 642 -11.78 -26.90 4.14
C ALA A 642 -11.04 -27.73 3.08
N LYS A 643 -11.47 -27.64 1.81
CA LYS A 643 -10.81 -28.35 0.70
C LYS A 643 -9.37 -27.88 0.49
N GLU A 644 -9.16 -26.56 0.52
CA GLU A 644 -7.83 -25.95 0.33
C GLU A 644 -6.93 -26.25 1.53
N LEU A 645 -7.45 -26.13 2.75
CA LEU A 645 -6.72 -26.45 3.98
C LEU A 645 -6.26 -27.91 4.02
N ARG A 646 -7.14 -28.83 3.62
CA ARG A 646 -6.79 -30.27 3.53
C ARG A 646 -5.75 -30.55 2.46
N ARG A 647 -5.86 -29.90 1.30
CA ARG A 647 -4.92 -30.09 0.19
C ARG A 647 -3.53 -29.58 0.48
N ARG A 648 -3.40 -28.36 1.06
CA ARG A 648 -2.11 -27.71 1.29
C ARG A 648 -1.48 -28.03 2.64
N PHE A 649 -2.30 -28.20 3.66
CA PHE A 649 -1.86 -28.28 5.05
C PHE A 649 -2.52 -29.43 5.82
N GLY A 650 -2.76 -30.55 5.15
CA GLY A 650 -3.42 -31.74 5.76
C GLY A 650 -2.79 -32.19 7.07
N TYR A 651 -1.48 -32.03 7.21
CA TYR A 651 -0.72 -32.36 8.42
C TYR A 651 -1.01 -31.43 9.62
N ARG A 652 -1.73 -30.31 9.42
CA ARG A 652 -2.15 -29.38 10.49
C ARG A 652 -3.61 -29.57 10.89
N ILE A 653 -4.28 -30.55 10.34
CA ILE A 653 -5.67 -30.81 10.66
C ILE A 653 -5.75 -31.84 11.78
N VAL A 654 -6.48 -31.49 12.82
CA VAL A 654 -6.73 -32.33 13.99
C VAL A 654 -8.23 -32.63 14.09
N LYS A 655 -8.56 -33.80 14.62
CA LYS A 655 -9.96 -34.17 14.89
C LYS A 655 -10.47 -33.30 16.04
N ALA A 656 -11.67 -32.76 15.88
CA ALA A 656 -12.35 -31.98 16.91
C ALA A 656 -13.79 -32.45 17.04
N LYS A 657 -14.28 -32.51 18.27
CA LYS A 657 -15.67 -32.85 18.60
C LYS A 657 -16.16 -31.94 19.73
N TRP A 658 -17.44 -31.64 19.70
CA TRP A 658 -18.10 -30.97 20.81
C TRP A 658 -18.32 -31.93 21.98
N SER A 659 -18.04 -31.44 23.19
CA SER A 659 -18.30 -32.13 24.44
C SER A 659 -19.00 -31.15 25.36
N GLY A 660 -20.04 -31.58 26.08
CA GLY A 660 -20.80 -30.71 26.97
C GLY A 660 -22.30 -30.75 26.69
N LYS A 661 -23.06 -30.01 27.48
CA LYS A 661 -24.55 -29.98 27.42
C LYS A 661 -25.13 -28.88 26.52
N GLY A 662 -24.27 -28.14 25.76
CA GLY A 662 -24.74 -27.08 24.86
C GLY A 662 -25.40 -25.89 25.56
N THR A 663 -24.92 -25.51 26.75
CA THR A 663 -25.55 -24.45 27.56
C THR A 663 -24.96 -23.06 27.28
N SER A 664 -23.82 -22.99 26.57
CA SER A 664 -23.20 -21.73 26.20
C SER A 664 -23.93 -21.01 25.07
N LYS A 665 -24.04 -19.69 25.19
CA LYS A 665 -24.67 -18.84 24.17
C LYS A 665 -23.66 -18.46 23.12
N TYR A 666 -23.89 -18.93 21.89
CA TYR A 666 -23.06 -18.58 20.73
C TYR A 666 -23.71 -17.48 19.90
N ALA A 667 -22.91 -16.54 19.40
CA ALA A 667 -23.38 -15.55 18.43
C ALA A 667 -23.25 -16.14 17.02
N ILE A 668 -24.36 -16.25 16.32
CA ILE A 668 -24.38 -16.67 14.90
C ILE A 668 -24.88 -15.51 14.05
N THR A 669 -24.37 -15.45 12.82
CA THR A 669 -24.84 -14.50 11.80
C THR A 669 -25.63 -15.30 10.76
N LEU A 670 -26.91 -14.98 10.59
CA LEU A 670 -27.76 -15.53 9.57
C LEU A 670 -27.85 -14.58 8.39
N ARG A 671 -27.54 -15.04 7.20
CA ARG A 671 -27.82 -14.31 5.97
C ARG A 671 -29.11 -14.84 5.36
N ILE A 672 -30.12 -13.99 5.32
CA ILE A 672 -31.41 -14.32 4.73
C ILE A 672 -31.50 -13.62 3.38
N ILE A 673 -31.73 -14.38 2.31
CA ILE A 673 -31.94 -13.88 0.96
C ILE A 673 -33.40 -14.06 0.63
N GLY A 674 -34.12 -12.99 0.35
CA GLY A 674 -35.54 -13.02 -0.01
C GLY A 674 -35.86 -11.95 -1.07
N ASN A 675 -37.04 -12.02 -1.68
CA ASN A 675 -37.53 -10.96 -2.55
C ASN A 675 -37.82 -9.72 -1.72
N ALA A 676 -37.55 -8.54 -2.29
CA ALA A 676 -37.74 -7.25 -1.64
C ALA A 676 -39.23 -6.99 -1.33
N ASP A 677 -39.66 -7.39 -0.14
CA ASP A 677 -40.97 -7.09 0.39
C ASP A 677 -40.81 -6.30 1.70
N ILE A 678 -41.56 -5.20 1.82
CA ILE A 678 -41.48 -4.24 2.94
C ILE A 678 -41.76 -4.91 4.32
N GLY A 679 -42.39 -6.10 4.32
CA GLY A 679 -42.72 -6.87 5.52
C GLY A 679 -41.64 -7.84 6.02
N ILE A 680 -40.59 -8.17 5.22
CA ILE A 680 -39.63 -9.24 5.55
C ILE A 680 -38.90 -8.96 6.87
N VAL A 681 -38.38 -7.76 7.05
CA VAL A 681 -37.64 -7.39 8.27
C VAL A 681 -38.52 -7.48 9.48
N ARG A 682 -39.77 -6.98 9.39
CA ARG A 682 -40.76 -7.02 10.47
C ARG A 682 -41.17 -8.47 10.78
N ASN A 683 -41.33 -9.32 9.79
CA ASN A 683 -41.67 -10.72 9.97
C ASN A 683 -40.53 -11.51 10.62
N ILE A 684 -39.30 -11.26 10.24
CA ILE A 684 -38.10 -11.90 10.84
C ILE A 684 -37.93 -11.44 12.29
N THR A 685 -38.12 -10.15 12.60
CA THR A 685 -37.96 -9.61 13.94
C THR A 685 -39.10 -9.95 14.88
N ASN A 686 -40.33 -10.12 14.36
CA ASN A 686 -41.53 -10.43 15.13
C ASN A 686 -41.83 -11.94 15.24
N THR A 687 -41.09 -12.80 14.54
CA THR A 687 -41.24 -14.25 14.71
C THR A 687 -40.67 -14.61 16.09
N PRO A 688 -41.50 -14.99 17.07
CA PRO A 688 -40.97 -15.38 18.38
C PRO A 688 -40.08 -16.58 18.21
N PRO A 689 -38.90 -16.58 18.84
CA PRO A 689 -38.04 -17.74 18.82
C PRO A 689 -38.76 -18.91 19.44
N THR A 690 -39.03 -19.94 18.67
CA THR A 690 -39.72 -21.17 19.12
C THR A 690 -38.87 -22.03 20.07
N ALA A 691 -37.69 -21.57 20.42
CA ALA A 691 -36.83 -22.15 21.44
C ALA A 691 -36.40 -21.07 22.43
N ASP A 692 -36.63 -21.32 23.72
CA ASP A 692 -36.39 -20.44 24.88
C ASP A 692 -34.95 -19.86 25.04
N LYS A 693 -34.08 -19.92 24.00
CA LYS A 693 -32.65 -19.64 24.15
C LYS A 693 -32.04 -18.72 23.08
N LEU A 694 -32.83 -18.18 22.15
CA LEU A 694 -32.31 -17.30 21.08
C LEU A 694 -32.59 -15.83 21.40
N ALA A 695 -31.57 -14.98 21.43
CA ALA A 695 -31.72 -13.54 21.57
C ALA A 695 -31.05 -12.85 20.36
N MET A 696 -31.83 -11.99 19.70
CA MET A 696 -31.31 -11.17 18.59
C MET A 696 -30.42 -10.05 19.14
N ARG A 697 -29.17 -9.94 18.66
CA ARG A 697 -28.21 -8.90 19.08
C ARG A 697 -28.14 -7.70 18.13
N GLY A 698 -28.56 -7.85 16.88
CA GLY A 698 -28.57 -6.80 15.88
C GLY A 698 -28.97 -7.32 14.50
N THR A 699 -29.46 -6.42 13.65
CA THR A 699 -29.74 -6.67 12.24
C THR A 699 -28.95 -5.69 11.40
N HIS A 700 -28.29 -6.18 10.37
CA HIS A 700 -27.71 -5.36 9.30
C HIS A 700 -28.50 -5.68 8.02
N ILE A 701 -29.13 -4.65 7.47
CA ILE A 701 -29.96 -4.73 6.27
C ILE A 701 -29.16 -4.18 5.09
#